data_7f1e980f6f709ed6f0907aebfdda6ed7
#
_entry.id   7f1e980f6f709ed6f0907aebfdda6ed7
#
_cell.length_a   1.000
_cell.length_b   1.000
_cell.length_c   1.000
_cell.angle_alpha   90.00
_cell.angle_beta   90.00
_cell.angle_gamma   90.00
#
_symmetry.space_group_name_H-M   'P 1'
#
loop_
_entity.id
_entity.type
_entity.pdbx_description
1 polymer ?
#
loop_
_entity_poly.entity_id
_entity_poly.type
_entity_poly.pdbx_seq_one_letter_code
_entity_poly.pdbx_strand_id
1 'polypeptide(L)'
;MRIAKGSRHAVVAVCLLAGLLTGCSRDPNVRKQKYLESGQRYYSKGQYPEAEIQFRNAIQVDSRFAEAHYQLALAALKLEQWPTAYQELSKTIEIQPDQYAAHLDLANLLILGRRFNDAKEHLDLLVQKQPNNPEVYIARSNYYAGMNNTAAALADMQKALQLDPKSSDSYLNLAMLQMHGQQWDAAEANFKKAVEFSPKSTIALVSLGNFYQIRGRFPEAEELFRRAIAAATDDPGPRLSLARLYMAENKPGQAEAFLRQSKKDFPNNSEGYRMLGGFYYGNNQLDKATTEYASLYHDHPKDMVVKKNYIQLLILTDRIDDARKLNDEVVKAKPDDQDAQIYKGEIEIRSGKASDAVNTLQAVLKNDPDNAVAHYQQGLAFDELGNTNRAETEWRDAVRLRPDIVEAHRALAGVAIHRGDPSGLAQEADQIIALLPDAPDGYLLRGIADIDRKQYQTAEDYIHRSLEKDPNNPAAYVQLGNLRMAQDQYAEAQKAYQQALDQAPNSTDALGGMLNADLMQKQPDRAIATARAQLAKYPKNAGFHIILGQLLMEQKKDLAGAEAEFKQASDLDKKNSDALVKLGAVENERGATDQALQTYLDGSKINPKEIAFYLLAGGIYESKQDWDRAKQQYQKALEIQPENPLASNNLAYVMLEQGGNVDVAFAMAQTARRQLPDNPNSADTLGWAFYHKHVYTSAIGLFKEAVKKEPDNALFNFHLGLAYAKSGQAALARQQLDRVVKLKPNFPDVDELRRALAEIKG
;
A
#
# COMPACT_ATOMS: atom_id res chain seq x y z
N MET A 1 -29.37 -92.99 22.62
CA MET A 1 -29.10 -93.08 24.07
C MET A 1 -28.73 -91.69 24.58
N ARG A 2 -29.44 -91.23 25.57
CA ARG A 2 -29.39 -89.97 26.31
C ARG A 2 -28.00 -89.47 26.64
N ILE A 3 -27.74 -88.20 26.49
CA ILE A 3 -26.99 -87.13 27.21
C ILE A 3 -26.64 -86.09 26.15
N ALA A 4 -27.08 -84.86 26.15
CA ALA A 4 -26.95 -83.74 27.02
C ALA A 4 -27.91 -82.65 26.66
N LYS A 5 -28.84 -82.28 27.54
CA LYS A 5 -29.71 -81.10 27.47
C LYS A 5 -29.27 -80.06 28.52
N GLY A 6 -27.94 -79.92 28.79
CA GLY A 6 -27.47 -79.01 29.85
C GLY A 6 -26.62 -77.83 29.42
N SER A 7 -26.19 -77.75 28.15
CA SER A 7 -25.17 -76.73 27.76
C SER A 7 -25.70 -75.52 27.00
N ARG A 8 -27.02 -75.49 26.64
CA ARG A 8 -27.57 -74.35 25.90
C ARG A 8 -28.01 -73.16 26.73
N HIS A 9 -28.25 -73.33 28.02
CA HIS A 9 -28.71 -72.26 28.91
C HIS A 9 -27.54 -71.46 29.54
N ALA A 10 -26.37 -72.09 29.73
CA ALA A 10 -25.20 -71.39 30.22
C ALA A 10 -24.53 -70.48 29.18
N VAL A 11 -24.57 -70.83 27.90
CA VAL A 11 -24.04 -70.02 26.82
C VAL A 11 -24.93 -68.76 26.55
N VAL A 12 -26.27 -68.86 26.70
CA VAL A 12 -27.20 -67.77 26.55
C VAL A 12 -27.09 -66.78 27.72
N ALA A 13 -26.83 -67.25 28.95
CA ALA A 13 -26.62 -66.43 30.13
C ALA A 13 -25.30 -65.65 30.06
N VAL A 14 -24.20 -66.24 29.52
CA VAL A 14 -22.91 -65.56 29.33
C VAL A 14 -22.95 -64.59 28.18
N CYS A 15 -23.68 -64.86 27.12
CA CYS A 15 -23.90 -63.90 26.04
C CYS A 15 -24.82 -62.73 26.44
N LEU A 16 -25.77 -62.92 27.35
CA LEU A 16 -26.59 -61.84 27.91
C LEU A 16 -25.84 -60.99 28.95
N LEU A 17 -24.92 -61.55 29.71
CA LEU A 17 -24.02 -60.77 30.59
C LEU A 17 -22.94 -60.03 29.81
N ALA A 18 -22.41 -60.58 28.73
CA ALA A 18 -21.49 -59.87 27.84
C ALA A 18 -22.18 -58.74 27.04
N GLY A 19 -23.44 -58.88 26.72
CA GLY A 19 -24.25 -57.83 26.08
C GLY A 19 -24.59 -56.66 27.01
N LEU A 20 -24.61 -56.87 28.32
CA LEU A 20 -24.85 -55.80 29.31
C LEU A 20 -23.57 -55.00 29.66
N LEU A 21 -22.37 -55.49 29.35
CA LEU A 21 -21.11 -54.78 29.55
C LEU A 21 -20.70 -53.90 28.34
N THR A 22 -21.35 -54.04 27.20
CA THR A 22 -21.18 -53.13 26.05
C THR A 22 -22.21 -52.00 26.00
N GLY A 23 -23.13 -51.93 26.98
CA GLY A 23 -24.18 -50.93 27.08
C GLY A 23 -23.77 -49.57 27.66
N CYS A 24 -22.52 -49.41 28.16
CA CYS A 24 -22.07 -48.21 28.85
C CYS A 24 -21.63 -47.05 27.93
N SER A 25 -21.82 -47.11 26.61
CA SER A 25 -21.42 -46.01 25.72
C SER A 25 -22.57 -45.07 25.29
N ARG A 26 -23.80 -45.26 25.77
CA ARG A 26 -24.97 -44.45 25.39
C ARG A 26 -25.32 -43.34 26.39
N ASP A 27 -24.74 -43.32 27.59
CA ASP A 27 -24.97 -42.23 28.53
C ASP A 27 -24.25 -40.97 28.00
N PRO A 28 -24.96 -39.87 27.72
CA PRO A 28 -24.37 -38.61 27.28
C PRO A 28 -23.31 -38.08 28.22
N ASN A 29 -23.47 -38.26 29.54
CA ASN A 29 -22.53 -37.80 30.55
C ASN A 29 -21.19 -38.60 30.48
N VAL A 30 -21.27 -39.91 30.32
CA VAL A 30 -20.07 -40.74 30.15
C VAL A 30 -19.37 -40.42 28.82
N ARG A 31 -20.14 -40.17 27.75
CA ARG A 31 -19.60 -39.84 26.45
C ARG A 31 -18.90 -38.48 26.42
N LYS A 32 -19.52 -37.41 26.96
CA LYS A 32 -18.88 -36.08 27.02
C LYS A 32 -17.61 -36.10 27.85
N GLN A 33 -17.61 -36.89 28.98
CA GLN A 33 -16.45 -36.98 29.83
C GLN A 33 -15.28 -37.72 29.14
N LYS A 34 -15.55 -38.80 28.39
CA LYS A 34 -14.54 -39.50 27.60
C LYS A 34 -13.89 -38.59 26.54
N TYR A 35 -14.68 -37.74 25.87
CA TYR A 35 -14.16 -36.77 24.91
C TYR A 35 -13.29 -35.71 25.62
N LEU A 36 -13.71 -35.19 26.76
CA LEU A 36 -12.94 -34.26 27.59
C LEU A 36 -11.57 -34.87 27.96
N GLU A 37 -11.55 -36.06 28.56
CA GLU A 37 -10.33 -36.76 28.95
C GLU A 37 -9.42 -37.09 27.77
N SER A 38 -10.00 -37.41 26.62
CA SER A 38 -9.24 -37.64 25.39
C SER A 38 -8.60 -36.33 24.90
N GLY A 39 -9.33 -35.23 24.91
CA GLY A 39 -8.83 -33.90 24.57
C GLY A 39 -7.69 -33.45 25.50
N GLN A 40 -7.84 -33.63 26.80
CA GLN A 40 -6.81 -33.31 27.79
C GLN A 40 -5.52 -34.13 27.58
N ARG A 41 -5.63 -35.42 27.18
CA ARG A 41 -4.46 -36.23 26.81
C ARG A 41 -3.75 -35.73 25.56
N TYR A 42 -4.48 -35.25 24.55
CA TYR A 42 -3.87 -34.65 23.38
C TYR A 42 -3.23 -33.30 23.75
N TYR A 43 -3.93 -32.48 24.52
CA TYR A 43 -3.43 -31.20 24.99
C TYR A 43 -2.11 -31.31 25.76
N SER A 44 -2.04 -32.27 26.71
CA SER A 44 -0.83 -32.51 27.50
C SER A 44 0.39 -33.01 26.67
N LYS A 45 0.15 -33.51 25.45
CA LYS A 45 1.17 -33.89 24.47
C LYS A 45 1.52 -32.76 23.48
N GLY A 46 0.95 -31.60 23.62
CA GLY A 46 1.11 -30.49 22.68
C GLY A 46 0.35 -30.63 21.35
N GLN A 47 -0.50 -31.66 21.24
CA GLN A 47 -1.31 -31.95 20.05
C GLN A 47 -2.62 -31.15 20.12
N TYR A 48 -2.49 -29.83 20.00
CA TYR A 48 -3.61 -28.90 20.20
C TYR A 48 -4.73 -29.01 19.15
N PRO A 49 -4.46 -29.26 17.86
CA PRO A 49 -5.53 -29.45 16.86
C PRO A 49 -6.38 -30.68 17.17
N GLU A 50 -5.76 -31.80 17.59
CA GLU A 50 -6.46 -33.03 17.96
C GLU A 50 -7.25 -32.84 19.28
N ALA A 51 -6.69 -32.07 20.23
CA ALA A 51 -7.38 -31.69 21.45
C ALA A 51 -8.65 -30.91 21.16
N GLU A 52 -8.55 -29.90 20.28
CA GLU A 52 -9.67 -29.06 19.83
C GLU A 52 -10.84 -29.94 19.32
N ILE A 53 -10.56 -30.90 18.44
CA ILE A 53 -11.58 -31.82 17.89
C ILE A 53 -12.31 -32.55 19.02
N GLN A 54 -11.57 -33.06 20.02
CA GLN A 54 -12.16 -33.81 21.12
C GLN A 54 -13.01 -32.91 22.04
N PHE A 55 -12.56 -31.69 22.32
CA PHE A 55 -13.33 -30.75 23.12
C PHE A 55 -14.61 -30.32 22.41
N ARG A 56 -14.55 -30.07 21.09
CA ARG A 56 -15.75 -29.81 20.27
C ARG A 56 -16.73 -31.00 20.28
N ASN A 57 -16.24 -32.21 20.22
CA ASN A 57 -17.06 -33.43 20.36
C ASN A 57 -17.74 -33.50 21.73
N ALA A 58 -17.04 -33.11 22.81
CA ALA A 58 -17.65 -33.04 24.14
C ALA A 58 -18.77 -32.03 24.22
N ILE A 59 -18.57 -30.82 23.65
CA ILE A 59 -19.55 -29.74 23.57
C ILE A 59 -20.75 -30.13 22.68
N GLN A 60 -20.52 -30.89 21.59
CA GLN A 60 -21.59 -31.38 20.74
C GLN A 60 -22.51 -32.38 21.50
N VAL A 61 -21.98 -33.11 22.48
CA VAL A 61 -22.79 -34.00 23.36
C VAL A 61 -23.56 -33.19 24.39
N ASP A 62 -22.95 -32.16 24.96
CA ASP A 62 -23.54 -31.27 25.95
C ASP A 62 -23.05 -29.84 25.75
N SER A 63 -23.87 -28.99 25.16
CA SER A 63 -23.58 -27.60 24.83
C SER A 63 -23.46 -26.67 26.06
N ARG A 64 -23.74 -27.19 27.26
CA ARG A 64 -23.56 -26.47 28.53
C ARG A 64 -22.46 -27.08 29.40
N PHE A 65 -21.55 -27.81 28.79
CA PHE A 65 -20.42 -28.41 29.52
C PHE A 65 -19.29 -27.38 29.66
N ALA A 66 -19.35 -26.54 30.71
CA ALA A 66 -18.43 -25.43 30.96
C ALA A 66 -16.94 -25.84 30.87
N GLU A 67 -16.57 -26.99 31.47
CA GLU A 67 -15.18 -27.47 31.45
C GLU A 67 -14.68 -27.75 30.02
N ALA A 68 -15.54 -28.29 29.13
CA ALA A 68 -15.16 -28.55 27.74
C ALA A 68 -14.97 -27.24 26.96
N HIS A 69 -15.81 -26.22 27.20
CA HIS A 69 -15.64 -24.89 26.65
C HIS A 69 -14.31 -24.25 27.12
N TYR A 70 -14.03 -24.33 28.42
CA TYR A 70 -12.78 -23.81 28.97
C TYR A 70 -11.54 -24.48 28.35
N GLN A 71 -11.53 -25.82 28.29
CA GLN A 71 -10.42 -26.56 27.69
C GLN A 71 -10.27 -26.29 26.19
N LEU A 72 -11.38 -26.10 25.46
CA LEU A 72 -11.35 -25.66 24.07
C LEU A 72 -10.73 -24.27 23.92
N ALA A 73 -11.10 -23.34 24.83
CA ALA A 73 -10.51 -22.01 24.84
C ALA A 73 -8.98 -22.06 25.05
N LEU A 74 -8.52 -22.88 26.01
CA LEU A 74 -7.08 -23.07 26.25
C LEU A 74 -6.37 -23.64 25.03
N ALA A 75 -6.98 -24.60 24.31
CA ALA A 75 -6.43 -25.13 23.08
C ALA A 75 -6.39 -24.05 21.98
N ALA A 76 -7.45 -23.27 21.84
CA ALA A 76 -7.53 -22.14 20.89
C ALA A 76 -6.47 -21.05 21.17
N LEU A 77 -6.20 -20.74 22.46
CA LEU A 77 -5.11 -19.83 22.85
C LEU A 77 -3.73 -20.37 22.38
N LYS A 78 -3.50 -21.67 22.49
CA LYS A 78 -2.24 -22.32 22.02
C LYS A 78 -2.13 -22.36 20.49
N LEU A 79 -3.26 -22.33 19.79
CA LEU A 79 -3.35 -22.28 18.32
C LEU A 79 -3.45 -20.87 17.77
N GLU A 80 -3.37 -19.84 18.63
CA GLU A 80 -3.53 -18.41 18.29
C GLU A 80 -4.88 -18.10 17.61
N GLN A 81 -5.90 -18.93 17.86
CA GLN A 81 -7.26 -18.73 17.37
C GLN A 81 -8.04 -17.77 18.29
N TRP A 82 -7.63 -16.51 18.32
CA TRP A 82 -8.11 -15.50 19.27
C TRP A 82 -9.64 -15.33 19.32
N PRO A 83 -10.37 -15.29 18.18
CA PRO A 83 -11.84 -15.21 18.20
C PRO A 83 -12.49 -16.42 18.85
N THR A 84 -12.00 -17.63 18.56
CA THR A 84 -12.50 -18.86 19.18
C THR A 84 -12.24 -18.87 20.69
N ALA A 85 -11.02 -18.51 21.10
CA ALA A 85 -10.66 -18.40 22.52
C ALA A 85 -11.60 -17.43 23.28
N TYR A 86 -11.85 -16.25 22.71
CA TYR A 86 -12.77 -15.27 23.28
C TYR A 86 -14.18 -15.81 23.43
N GLN A 87 -14.73 -16.43 22.39
CA GLN A 87 -16.08 -16.98 22.39
C GLN A 87 -16.22 -18.10 23.44
N GLU A 88 -15.27 -19.00 23.50
CA GLU A 88 -15.32 -20.15 24.39
C GLU A 88 -15.07 -19.77 25.86
N LEU A 89 -14.20 -18.79 26.15
CA LEU A 89 -14.04 -18.22 27.51
C LEU A 89 -15.31 -17.51 27.94
N SER A 90 -15.89 -16.68 27.08
CA SER A 90 -17.16 -15.99 27.34
C SER A 90 -18.30 -17.00 27.62
N LYS A 91 -18.34 -18.09 26.83
CA LYS A 91 -19.34 -19.15 27.04
C LYS A 91 -19.14 -19.92 28.31
N THR A 92 -17.88 -20.17 28.69
CA THR A 92 -17.54 -20.78 29.99
C THR A 92 -18.08 -19.95 31.15
N ILE A 93 -17.85 -18.64 31.11
CA ILE A 93 -18.30 -17.70 32.17
C ILE A 93 -19.84 -17.58 32.20
N GLU A 94 -20.48 -17.59 31.02
CA GLU A 94 -21.96 -17.59 30.94
C GLU A 94 -22.57 -18.83 31.61
N ILE A 95 -21.93 -19.99 31.42
CA ILE A 95 -22.42 -21.27 32.00
C ILE A 95 -22.05 -21.38 33.48
N GLN A 96 -20.84 -20.99 33.82
CA GLN A 96 -20.28 -21.10 35.16
C GLN A 96 -19.60 -19.75 35.57
N PRO A 97 -20.33 -18.79 36.12
CA PRO A 97 -19.82 -17.45 36.47
C PRO A 97 -18.75 -17.41 37.55
N ASP A 98 -18.55 -18.49 38.29
CA ASP A 98 -17.52 -18.64 39.31
C ASP A 98 -16.26 -19.37 38.84
N GLN A 99 -16.13 -19.60 37.51
CA GLN A 99 -14.92 -20.16 36.92
C GLN A 99 -13.85 -19.05 36.79
N TYR A 100 -13.23 -18.70 37.94
CA TYR A 100 -12.28 -17.57 38.00
C TYR A 100 -11.05 -17.71 37.10
N ALA A 101 -10.63 -18.92 36.79
CA ALA A 101 -9.58 -19.16 35.80
C ALA A 101 -9.98 -18.65 34.40
N ALA A 102 -11.22 -18.90 33.99
CA ALA A 102 -11.73 -18.39 32.70
C ALA A 102 -11.82 -16.85 32.67
N HIS A 103 -12.19 -16.21 33.81
CA HIS A 103 -12.14 -14.74 33.91
C HIS A 103 -10.72 -14.20 33.78
N LEU A 104 -9.72 -14.86 34.36
CA LEU A 104 -8.32 -14.47 34.28
C LEU A 104 -7.78 -14.57 32.84
N ASP A 105 -8.04 -15.71 32.19
CA ASP A 105 -7.62 -15.93 30.81
C ASP A 105 -8.33 -14.95 29.84
N LEU A 106 -9.64 -14.67 30.08
CA LEU A 106 -10.37 -13.69 29.27
C LEU A 106 -9.84 -12.28 29.51
N ALA A 107 -9.52 -11.89 30.73
CA ALA A 107 -8.93 -10.59 31.03
C ALA A 107 -7.58 -10.43 30.31
N ASN A 108 -6.72 -11.45 30.36
CA ASN A 108 -5.44 -11.44 29.65
C ASN A 108 -5.63 -11.31 28.13
N LEU A 109 -6.58 -12.04 27.54
CA LEU A 109 -6.90 -11.96 26.12
C LEU A 109 -7.42 -10.56 25.72
N LEU A 110 -8.28 -9.96 26.56
CA LEU A 110 -8.81 -8.61 26.35
C LEU A 110 -7.72 -7.54 26.45
N ILE A 111 -6.76 -7.70 27.39
CA ILE A 111 -5.59 -6.82 27.51
C ILE A 111 -4.74 -6.89 26.24
N LEU A 112 -4.47 -8.10 25.73
CA LEU A 112 -3.74 -8.32 24.49
C LEU A 112 -4.43 -7.62 23.30
N GLY A 113 -5.77 -7.72 23.23
CA GLY A 113 -6.60 -7.05 22.24
C GLY A 113 -6.86 -5.57 22.50
N ARG A 114 -6.20 -4.94 23.50
CA ARG A 114 -6.38 -3.55 23.94
C ARG A 114 -7.81 -3.18 24.33
N ARG A 115 -8.66 -4.16 24.64
CA ARG A 115 -10.02 -3.96 25.14
C ARG A 115 -10.02 -3.72 26.66
N PHE A 116 -9.38 -2.64 27.08
CA PHE A 116 -9.09 -2.39 28.49
C PHE A 116 -10.36 -2.22 29.37
N ASN A 117 -11.41 -1.60 28.84
CA ASN A 117 -12.65 -1.42 29.59
C ASN A 117 -13.30 -2.76 29.95
N ASP A 118 -13.33 -3.69 29.00
CA ASP A 118 -13.90 -5.02 29.21
C ASP A 118 -13.02 -5.84 30.17
N ALA A 119 -11.69 -5.76 30.01
CA ALA A 119 -10.74 -6.45 30.90
C ALA A 119 -10.90 -6.01 32.35
N LYS A 120 -11.17 -4.72 32.61
CA LYS A 120 -11.30 -4.15 33.94
C LYS A 120 -12.39 -4.84 34.78
N GLU A 121 -13.54 -5.14 34.19
CA GLU A 121 -14.66 -5.78 34.89
C GLU A 121 -14.26 -7.15 35.45
N HIS A 122 -13.55 -7.94 34.65
CA HIS A 122 -13.06 -9.25 35.08
C HIS A 122 -11.98 -9.12 36.14
N LEU A 123 -11.04 -8.18 35.98
CA LEU A 123 -9.97 -7.96 36.96
C LEU A 123 -10.49 -7.47 38.31
N ASP A 124 -11.46 -6.57 38.32
CA ASP A 124 -12.09 -6.08 39.58
C ASP A 124 -12.80 -7.22 40.32
N LEU A 125 -13.50 -8.09 39.60
CA LEU A 125 -14.11 -9.29 40.15
C LEU A 125 -13.05 -10.23 40.77
N LEU A 126 -11.96 -10.49 40.02
CA LEU A 126 -10.90 -11.37 40.46
C LEU A 126 -10.18 -10.88 41.72
N VAL A 127 -9.88 -9.57 41.79
CA VAL A 127 -9.26 -8.97 42.98
C VAL A 127 -10.17 -9.13 44.22
N GLN A 128 -11.49 -8.98 44.05
CA GLN A 128 -12.45 -9.18 45.13
C GLN A 128 -12.56 -10.65 45.55
N LYS A 129 -12.56 -11.57 44.61
CA LYS A 129 -12.82 -12.99 44.87
C LYS A 129 -11.55 -13.81 45.17
N GLN A 130 -10.42 -13.39 44.65
CA GLN A 130 -9.12 -14.07 44.76
C GLN A 130 -8.00 -13.10 45.23
N PRO A 131 -8.14 -12.41 46.39
CA PRO A 131 -7.19 -11.37 46.83
C PRO A 131 -5.77 -11.91 47.13
N ASN A 132 -5.62 -13.23 47.23
CA ASN A 132 -4.33 -13.87 47.50
C ASN A 132 -3.75 -14.62 46.29
N ASN A 133 -4.34 -14.45 45.10
CA ASN A 133 -3.81 -15.06 43.89
C ASN A 133 -2.83 -14.09 43.20
N PRO A 134 -1.53 -14.40 43.14
CA PRO A 134 -0.53 -13.51 42.52
C PRO A 134 -0.79 -13.26 41.03
N GLU A 135 -1.34 -14.24 40.26
CA GLU A 135 -1.61 -14.11 38.86
C GLU A 135 -2.64 -13.01 38.52
N VAL A 136 -3.58 -12.77 39.46
CA VAL A 136 -4.56 -11.66 39.33
C VAL A 136 -3.85 -10.32 39.32
N TYR A 137 -2.87 -10.13 40.23
CA TYR A 137 -2.11 -8.88 40.29
C TYR A 137 -1.14 -8.74 39.09
N ILE A 138 -0.58 -9.84 38.58
CA ILE A 138 0.21 -9.82 37.33
C ILE A 138 -0.67 -9.36 36.18
N ALA A 139 -1.84 -9.92 35.99
CA ALA A 139 -2.77 -9.54 34.94
C ALA A 139 -3.21 -8.06 35.07
N ARG A 140 -3.51 -7.61 36.32
CA ARG A 140 -3.89 -6.20 36.54
C ARG A 140 -2.70 -5.25 36.37
N SER A 141 -1.50 -5.67 36.67
CA SER A 141 -0.27 -4.92 36.35
C SER A 141 -0.12 -4.73 34.82
N ASN A 142 -0.34 -5.80 34.04
CA ASN A 142 -0.31 -5.72 32.57
C ASN A 142 -1.41 -4.79 32.02
N TYR A 143 -2.60 -4.80 32.62
CA TYR A 143 -3.67 -3.86 32.32
C TYR A 143 -3.22 -2.40 32.56
N TYR A 144 -2.66 -2.09 33.75
CA TYR A 144 -2.19 -0.74 34.05
C TYR A 144 -1.02 -0.32 33.15
N ALA A 145 -0.12 -1.24 32.81
CA ALA A 145 0.97 -0.99 31.86
C ALA A 145 0.42 -0.62 30.46
N GLY A 146 -0.58 -1.35 29.98
CA GLY A 146 -1.25 -1.07 28.71
C GLY A 146 -1.99 0.27 28.69
N MET A 147 -2.43 0.74 29.87
CA MET A 147 -3.03 2.07 30.08
C MET A 147 -1.99 3.18 30.36
N ASN A 148 -0.69 2.91 30.21
CA ASN A 148 0.42 3.80 30.54
C ASN A 148 0.44 4.26 32.01
N ASN A 149 -0.21 3.54 32.93
CA ASN A 149 -0.17 3.81 34.36
C ASN A 149 0.92 2.99 35.05
N THR A 150 2.16 3.37 34.81
CA THR A 150 3.34 2.65 35.34
C THR A 150 3.36 2.54 36.84
N ALA A 151 2.89 3.56 37.56
CA ALA A 151 2.87 3.53 39.04
C ALA A 151 1.95 2.44 39.62
N ALA A 152 0.73 2.32 39.08
CA ALA A 152 -0.20 1.27 39.46
C ALA A 152 0.29 -0.11 39.06
N ALA A 153 0.89 -0.23 37.85
CA ALA A 153 1.48 -1.48 37.37
C ALA A 153 2.59 -1.98 38.32
N LEU A 154 3.50 -1.11 38.72
CA LEU A 154 4.56 -1.45 39.67
C LEU A 154 4.03 -1.87 41.04
N ALA A 155 2.99 -1.18 41.57
CA ALA A 155 2.38 -1.51 42.83
C ALA A 155 1.75 -2.93 42.83
N ASP A 156 1.04 -3.27 41.76
CA ASP A 156 0.44 -4.60 41.62
C ASP A 156 1.50 -5.69 41.45
N MET A 157 2.57 -5.42 40.68
CA MET A 157 3.66 -6.38 40.55
C MET A 157 4.39 -6.63 41.88
N GLN A 158 4.56 -5.58 42.71
CA GLN A 158 5.08 -5.72 44.03
C GLN A 158 4.14 -6.55 44.92
N LYS A 159 2.82 -6.39 44.78
CA LYS A 159 1.83 -7.21 45.46
C LYS A 159 1.90 -8.67 45.07
N ALA A 160 2.03 -8.96 43.76
CA ALA A 160 2.23 -10.31 43.25
C ALA A 160 3.47 -10.97 43.88
N LEU A 161 4.60 -10.24 43.97
CA LEU A 161 5.82 -10.73 44.62
C LEU A 161 5.75 -10.89 46.11
N GLN A 162 4.88 -10.12 46.79
CA GLN A 162 4.58 -10.36 48.22
C GLN A 162 3.84 -11.68 48.44
N LEU A 163 3.00 -12.08 47.49
CA LEU A 163 2.22 -13.33 47.52
C LEU A 163 3.05 -14.54 47.09
N ASP A 164 3.88 -14.35 46.09
CA ASP A 164 4.86 -15.37 45.61
C ASP A 164 6.26 -14.77 45.44
N PRO A 165 7.10 -14.78 46.51
CA PRO A 165 8.44 -14.19 46.50
C PRO A 165 9.46 -14.92 45.64
N LYS A 166 9.12 -16.08 45.07
CA LYS A 166 10.03 -16.87 44.20
C LYS A 166 9.54 -16.95 42.76
N SER A 167 8.51 -16.24 42.40
CA SER A 167 7.98 -16.21 41.04
C SER A 167 8.97 -15.58 40.08
N SER A 168 9.63 -16.37 39.25
CA SER A 168 10.50 -15.93 38.17
C SER A 168 9.75 -14.98 37.22
N ASP A 169 8.51 -15.30 36.86
CA ASP A 169 7.68 -14.53 35.92
C ASP A 169 7.34 -13.15 36.48
N SER A 170 7.04 -13.05 37.80
CA SER A 170 6.80 -11.76 38.44
C SER A 170 8.05 -10.87 38.45
N TYR A 171 9.24 -11.46 38.66
CA TYR A 171 10.50 -10.70 38.57
C TYR A 171 10.80 -10.27 37.14
N LEU A 172 10.51 -11.11 36.14
CA LEU A 172 10.65 -10.73 34.71
C LEU A 172 9.77 -9.54 34.36
N ASN A 173 8.48 -9.61 34.71
CA ASN A 173 7.52 -8.54 34.42
C ASN A 173 7.89 -7.25 35.15
N LEU A 174 8.32 -7.34 36.44
CA LEU A 174 8.81 -6.19 37.17
C LEU A 174 10.04 -5.55 36.49
N ALA A 175 10.98 -6.37 36.07
CA ALA A 175 12.18 -5.90 35.41
C ALA A 175 11.86 -5.20 34.06
N MET A 176 10.92 -5.75 33.29
CA MET A 176 10.45 -5.11 32.05
C MET A 176 9.79 -3.74 32.29
N LEU A 177 8.92 -3.63 33.30
CA LEU A 177 8.30 -2.36 33.68
C LEU A 177 9.35 -1.32 34.11
N GLN A 178 10.35 -1.74 34.87
CA GLN A 178 11.44 -0.88 35.33
C GLN A 178 12.35 -0.47 34.16
N MET A 179 12.62 -1.35 33.22
CA MET A 179 13.38 -1.04 32.02
C MET A 179 12.63 0.01 31.15
N HIS A 180 11.33 -0.12 30.98
CA HIS A 180 10.50 0.90 30.33
C HIS A 180 10.52 2.26 31.06
N GLY A 181 10.56 2.23 32.39
CA GLY A 181 10.73 3.41 33.24
C GLY A 181 12.18 3.89 33.38
N GLN A 182 13.12 3.36 32.59
CA GLN A 182 14.58 3.66 32.60
C GLN A 182 15.26 3.43 33.97
N GLN A 183 14.66 2.60 34.83
CA GLN A 183 15.23 2.20 36.12
C GLN A 183 16.20 1.03 35.95
N TRP A 184 17.30 1.27 35.25
CA TRP A 184 18.20 0.23 34.72
C TRP A 184 18.78 -0.70 35.79
N ASP A 185 19.25 -0.17 36.94
CA ASP A 185 19.86 -0.96 37.99
C ASP A 185 18.83 -1.87 38.71
N ALA A 186 17.62 -1.35 38.93
CA ALA A 186 16.53 -2.12 39.49
C ALA A 186 16.06 -3.22 38.52
N ALA A 187 15.97 -2.91 37.24
CA ALA A 187 15.64 -3.88 36.19
C ALA A 187 16.68 -5.01 36.14
N GLU A 188 17.97 -4.69 36.13
CA GLU A 188 19.05 -5.69 36.16
C GLU A 188 18.94 -6.62 37.37
N ALA A 189 18.74 -6.03 38.56
CA ALA A 189 18.61 -6.81 39.80
C ALA A 189 17.43 -7.81 39.73
N ASN A 190 16.30 -7.39 39.15
CA ASN A 190 15.13 -8.25 39.05
C ASN A 190 15.25 -9.28 37.93
N PHE A 191 15.86 -8.96 36.76
CA PHE A 191 16.20 -9.95 35.75
C PHE A 191 17.14 -11.05 36.31
N LYS A 192 18.14 -10.67 37.11
CA LYS A 192 19.03 -11.63 37.79
C LYS A 192 18.28 -12.54 38.73
N LYS A 193 17.33 -12.01 39.53
CA LYS A 193 16.47 -12.80 40.42
C LYS A 193 15.60 -13.77 39.63
N ALA A 194 15.06 -13.34 38.48
CA ALA A 194 14.28 -14.22 37.64
C ALA A 194 15.11 -15.45 37.19
N VAL A 195 16.36 -15.22 36.76
CA VAL A 195 17.28 -16.29 36.37
C VAL A 195 17.72 -17.11 37.59
N GLU A 196 17.89 -16.50 38.77
CA GLU A 196 18.22 -17.23 40.00
C GLU A 196 17.13 -18.21 40.40
N PHE A 197 15.85 -17.80 40.38
CA PHE A 197 14.73 -18.66 40.74
C PHE A 197 14.38 -19.69 39.65
N SER A 198 14.69 -19.40 38.37
CA SER A 198 14.48 -20.31 37.27
C SER A 198 15.70 -20.39 36.35
N PRO A 199 16.81 -21.06 36.76
CA PRO A 199 18.10 -21.06 36.05
C PRO A 199 18.10 -21.65 34.66
N LYS A 200 17.09 -22.47 34.33
CA LYS A 200 16.89 -23.12 33.04
C LYS A 200 15.76 -22.48 32.22
N SER A 201 15.11 -21.45 32.72
CA SER A 201 14.08 -20.74 31.96
C SER A 201 14.71 -20.02 30.78
N THR A 202 14.42 -20.48 29.57
CA THR A 202 14.85 -19.84 28.31
C THR A 202 14.37 -18.40 28.25
N ILE A 203 13.14 -18.12 28.69
CA ILE A 203 12.58 -16.78 28.73
C ILE A 203 13.39 -15.88 29.65
N ALA A 204 13.70 -16.32 30.86
CA ALA A 204 14.48 -15.54 31.83
C ALA A 204 15.90 -15.27 31.33
N LEU A 205 16.57 -16.28 30.78
CA LEU A 205 17.91 -16.16 30.23
C LEU A 205 17.96 -15.23 29.02
N VAL A 206 17.02 -15.38 28.08
CA VAL A 206 16.95 -14.54 26.89
C VAL A 206 16.59 -13.09 27.25
N SER A 207 15.67 -12.86 28.21
CA SER A 207 15.29 -11.52 28.64
C SER A 207 16.45 -10.76 29.28
N LEU A 208 17.22 -11.42 30.17
CA LEU A 208 18.43 -10.83 30.75
C LEU A 208 19.53 -10.62 29.70
N GLY A 209 19.66 -11.54 28.74
CA GLY A 209 20.58 -11.41 27.60
C GLY A 209 20.23 -10.20 26.73
N ASN A 210 18.96 -10.02 26.39
CA ASN A 210 18.48 -8.85 25.64
C ASN A 210 18.69 -7.55 26.42
N PHE A 211 18.47 -7.56 27.74
CA PHE A 211 18.79 -6.40 28.58
C PHE A 211 20.28 -6.02 28.50
N TYR A 212 21.17 -7.01 28.60
CA TYR A 212 22.61 -6.75 28.47
C TYR A 212 23.01 -6.30 27.06
N GLN A 213 22.38 -6.83 26.04
CA GLN A 213 22.58 -6.37 24.65
C GLN A 213 22.21 -4.88 24.49
N ILE A 214 21.06 -4.45 25.01
CA ILE A 214 20.62 -3.03 25.01
C ILE A 214 21.61 -2.15 25.76
N ARG A 215 22.23 -2.68 26.82
CA ARG A 215 23.24 -1.97 27.61
C ARG A 215 24.66 -2.02 27.03
N GLY A 216 24.85 -2.62 25.84
CA GLY A 216 26.15 -2.80 25.19
C GLY A 216 27.08 -3.82 25.88
N ARG A 217 26.55 -4.61 26.81
CA ARG A 217 27.28 -5.64 27.55
C ARG A 217 27.22 -6.97 26.79
N PHE A 218 27.82 -6.98 25.62
CA PHE A 218 27.71 -8.10 24.68
C PHE A 218 28.26 -9.43 25.19
N PRO A 219 29.42 -9.48 25.90
CA PRO A 219 29.93 -10.76 26.43
C PRO A 219 28.97 -11.45 27.41
N GLU A 220 28.35 -10.67 28.29
CA GLU A 220 27.38 -11.21 29.26
C GLU A 220 26.08 -11.65 28.55
N ALA A 221 25.65 -10.93 27.53
CA ALA A 221 24.51 -11.31 26.71
C ALA A 221 24.77 -12.63 25.99
N GLU A 222 25.96 -12.80 25.39
CA GLU A 222 26.35 -14.04 24.70
C GLU A 222 26.35 -15.24 25.64
N GLU A 223 26.91 -15.10 26.85
CA GLU A 223 26.90 -16.19 27.85
C GLU A 223 25.45 -16.64 28.15
N LEU A 224 24.55 -15.71 28.37
CA LEU A 224 23.15 -16.00 28.67
C LEU A 224 22.42 -16.66 27.51
N PHE A 225 22.61 -16.21 26.28
CA PHE A 225 22.02 -16.85 25.10
C PHE A 225 22.58 -18.26 24.89
N ARG A 226 23.88 -18.50 25.12
CA ARG A 226 24.46 -19.85 25.08
C ARG A 226 23.89 -20.76 26.16
N ARG A 227 23.64 -20.23 27.36
CA ARG A 227 22.95 -20.97 28.42
C ARG A 227 21.49 -21.31 28.05
N ALA A 228 20.78 -20.36 27.43
CA ALA A 228 19.43 -20.58 26.93
C ALA A 228 19.40 -21.67 25.86
N ILE A 229 20.34 -21.65 24.90
CA ILE A 229 20.50 -22.71 23.88
C ILE A 229 20.75 -24.08 24.51
N ALA A 230 21.58 -24.13 25.55
CA ALA A 230 21.87 -25.37 26.24
C ALA A 230 20.69 -25.88 27.10
N ALA A 231 19.83 -24.97 27.57
CA ALA A 231 18.65 -25.33 28.37
C ALA A 231 17.49 -25.87 27.49
N ALA A 232 17.39 -25.43 26.24
CA ALA A 232 16.36 -25.86 25.30
C ALA A 232 16.99 -26.06 23.90
N THR A 233 17.52 -27.29 23.71
CA THR A 233 18.26 -27.66 22.50
C THR A 233 17.39 -27.79 21.25
N ASP A 234 16.10 -27.96 21.43
CA ASP A 234 15.06 -28.12 20.40
C ASP A 234 14.29 -26.80 20.12
N ASP A 235 14.59 -25.72 20.85
CA ASP A 235 14.04 -24.37 20.64
C ASP A 235 15.00 -23.54 19.77
N PRO A 236 14.57 -23.09 18.55
CA PRO A 236 15.38 -22.23 17.70
C PRO A 236 15.50 -20.79 18.20
N GLY A 237 14.56 -20.31 19.05
CA GLY A 237 14.46 -18.92 19.51
C GLY A 237 15.75 -18.35 20.11
N PRO A 238 16.39 -19.02 21.10
CA PRO A 238 17.65 -18.55 21.68
C PRO A 238 18.81 -18.43 20.67
N ARG A 239 18.81 -19.30 19.63
CA ARG A 239 19.83 -19.20 18.56
C ARG A 239 19.63 -17.95 17.70
N LEU A 240 18.40 -17.59 17.42
CA LEU A 240 18.10 -16.35 16.72
C LEU A 240 18.52 -15.13 17.54
N SER A 241 18.31 -15.15 18.87
CA SER A 241 18.78 -14.10 19.79
C SER A 241 20.29 -13.93 19.74
N LEU A 242 21.05 -15.02 19.75
CA LEU A 242 22.51 -14.97 19.63
C LEU A 242 22.96 -14.45 18.25
N ALA A 243 22.27 -14.82 17.18
CA ALA A 243 22.58 -14.29 15.84
C ALA A 243 22.33 -12.77 15.77
N ARG A 244 21.25 -12.27 16.38
CA ARG A 244 20.97 -10.83 16.49
C ARG A 244 22.04 -10.10 17.32
N LEU A 245 22.55 -10.73 18.37
CA LEU A 245 23.67 -10.19 19.14
C LEU A 245 24.90 -9.97 18.26
N TYR A 246 25.29 -10.99 17.45
CA TYR A 246 26.41 -10.81 16.52
C TYR A 246 26.19 -9.69 15.51
N MET A 247 24.94 -9.46 15.08
CA MET A 247 24.64 -8.29 14.24
C MET A 247 24.82 -6.98 15.00
N ALA A 248 24.36 -6.90 16.24
CA ALA A 248 24.53 -5.71 17.09
C ALA A 248 26.03 -5.40 17.36
N GLU A 249 26.87 -6.43 17.39
CA GLU A 249 28.34 -6.30 17.48
C GLU A 249 29.01 -5.98 16.14
N ASN A 250 28.26 -5.77 15.06
CA ASN A 250 28.77 -5.59 13.70
C ASN A 250 29.61 -6.79 13.19
N LYS A 251 29.18 -8.02 13.53
CA LYS A 251 29.81 -9.29 13.15
C LYS A 251 28.89 -10.13 12.23
N PRO A 252 28.44 -9.63 11.07
CA PRO A 252 27.45 -10.31 10.24
C PRO A 252 27.91 -11.68 9.72
N GLY A 253 29.22 -11.83 9.45
CA GLY A 253 29.78 -13.13 9.05
C GLY A 253 29.67 -14.19 10.13
N GLN A 254 29.79 -13.83 11.41
CA GLN A 254 29.60 -14.77 12.53
C GLN A 254 28.13 -15.13 12.69
N ALA A 255 27.21 -14.16 12.56
CA ALA A 255 25.77 -14.42 12.58
C ALA A 255 25.39 -15.41 11.46
N GLU A 256 25.83 -15.17 10.23
CA GLU A 256 25.56 -16.04 9.09
C GLU A 256 26.11 -17.45 9.30
N ALA A 257 27.37 -17.58 9.70
CA ALA A 257 28.00 -18.89 9.95
C ALA A 257 27.30 -19.68 11.05
N PHE A 258 26.90 -19.00 12.12
CA PHE A 258 26.17 -19.57 13.24
C PHE A 258 24.77 -20.07 12.82
N LEU A 259 24.01 -19.27 12.08
CA LEU A 259 22.68 -19.63 11.58
C LEU A 259 22.75 -20.76 10.54
N ARG A 260 23.80 -20.77 9.70
CA ARG A 260 24.07 -21.87 8.76
C ARG A 260 24.30 -23.20 9.47
N GLN A 261 24.97 -23.18 10.63
CA GLN A 261 25.11 -24.37 11.46
C GLN A 261 23.79 -24.73 12.13
N SER A 262 23.07 -23.74 12.67
CA SER A 262 21.75 -23.96 13.32
C SER A 262 20.73 -24.60 12.38
N LYS A 263 20.72 -24.23 11.07
CA LYS A 263 19.88 -24.88 10.06
C LYS A 263 20.08 -26.42 10.04
N LYS A 264 21.33 -26.89 10.20
CA LYS A 264 21.65 -28.34 10.23
C LYS A 264 21.19 -29.01 11.50
N ASP A 265 21.14 -28.27 12.60
CA ASP A 265 20.72 -28.79 13.91
C ASP A 265 19.19 -29.02 13.96
N PHE A 266 18.43 -28.32 13.09
CA PHE A 266 16.95 -28.37 13.04
C PHE A 266 16.38 -28.88 11.70
N PRO A 267 16.77 -30.09 11.22
CA PRO A 267 16.35 -30.53 9.89
C PRO A 267 14.84 -30.77 9.75
N ASN A 268 14.13 -30.98 10.87
CA ASN A 268 12.69 -31.27 10.90
C ASN A 268 11.85 -30.20 11.60
N ASN A 269 12.46 -29.10 12.04
CA ASN A 269 11.77 -27.97 12.66
C ASN A 269 11.70 -26.80 11.67
N SER A 270 10.47 -26.47 11.20
CA SER A 270 10.24 -25.43 10.18
C SER A 270 10.80 -24.06 10.59
N GLU A 271 10.66 -23.67 11.84
CA GLU A 271 11.21 -22.41 12.35
C GLU A 271 12.73 -22.45 12.34
N GLY A 272 13.33 -23.56 12.81
CA GLY A 272 14.77 -23.72 12.92
C GLY A 272 15.48 -23.67 11.57
N TYR A 273 15.03 -24.42 10.55
CA TYR A 273 15.71 -24.42 9.27
C TYR A 273 15.46 -23.16 8.44
N ARG A 274 14.39 -22.37 8.73
CA ARG A 274 14.12 -21.08 8.06
C ARG A 274 14.90 -19.89 8.61
N MET A 275 15.54 -20.03 9.78
CA MET A 275 16.23 -18.88 10.43
C MET A 275 17.24 -18.18 9.53
N LEU A 276 18.03 -18.92 8.74
CA LEU A 276 19.03 -18.33 7.84
C LEU A 276 18.36 -17.53 6.71
N GLY A 277 17.31 -18.05 6.11
CA GLY A 277 16.53 -17.33 5.09
C GLY A 277 15.89 -16.06 5.63
N GLY A 278 15.27 -16.16 6.81
CA GLY A 278 14.72 -15.01 7.52
C GLY A 278 15.78 -13.95 7.89
N PHE A 279 16.97 -14.38 8.27
CA PHE A 279 18.09 -13.49 8.54
C PHE A 279 18.52 -12.71 7.28
N TYR A 280 18.65 -13.35 6.14
CA TYR A 280 18.95 -12.67 4.89
C TYR A 280 17.86 -11.68 4.49
N TYR A 281 16.59 -12.07 4.63
CA TYR A 281 15.44 -11.21 4.35
C TYR A 281 15.43 -9.96 5.24
N GLY A 282 15.56 -10.14 6.56
CA GLY A 282 15.57 -9.05 7.54
C GLY A 282 16.75 -8.09 7.39
N ASN A 283 17.83 -8.51 6.73
CA ASN A 283 19.00 -7.66 6.41
C ASN A 283 18.97 -7.14 4.96
N ASN A 284 17.82 -7.20 4.29
CA ASN A 284 17.63 -6.75 2.91
C ASN A 284 18.56 -7.42 1.89
N GLN A 285 19.06 -8.63 2.19
CA GLN A 285 19.88 -9.44 1.28
C GLN A 285 18.98 -10.35 0.44
N LEU A 286 18.11 -9.74 -0.39
CA LEU A 286 17.02 -10.43 -1.08
C LEU A 286 17.52 -11.58 -1.98
N ASP A 287 18.63 -11.41 -2.69
CA ASP A 287 19.20 -12.48 -3.55
C ASP A 287 19.64 -13.70 -2.74
N LYS A 288 20.29 -13.48 -1.59
CA LYS A 288 20.67 -14.57 -0.69
C LYS A 288 19.45 -15.22 -0.05
N ALA A 289 18.46 -14.42 0.36
CA ALA A 289 17.20 -14.94 0.89
C ALA A 289 16.49 -15.81 -0.16
N THR A 290 16.38 -15.34 -1.39
CA THR A 290 15.75 -16.06 -2.51
C THR A 290 16.48 -17.38 -2.77
N THR A 291 17.81 -17.36 -2.80
CA THR A 291 18.62 -18.57 -3.00
C THR A 291 18.42 -19.57 -1.85
N GLU A 292 18.40 -19.10 -0.62
CA GLU A 292 18.19 -19.95 0.57
C GLU A 292 16.77 -20.55 0.57
N TYR A 293 15.74 -19.76 0.29
CA TYR A 293 14.37 -20.27 0.23
C TYR A 293 14.13 -21.19 -0.97
N ALA A 294 14.84 -21.02 -2.08
CA ALA A 294 14.84 -21.99 -3.18
C ALA A 294 15.38 -23.35 -2.72
N SER A 295 16.51 -23.37 -1.97
CA SER A 295 17.06 -24.60 -1.37
C SER A 295 16.07 -25.22 -0.35
N LEU A 296 15.47 -24.39 0.50
CA LEU A 296 14.50 -24.86 1.50
C LEU A 296 13.25 -25.44 0.83
N TYR A 297 12.77 -24.85 -0.24
CA TYR A 297 11.63 -25.38 -1.00
C TYR A 297 11.96 -26.72 -1.65
N HIS A 298 13.18 -26.89 -2.17
CA HIS A 298 13.63 -28.17 -2.70
C HIS A 298 13.66 -29.26 -1.60
N ASP A 299 14.18 -28.92 -0.42
CA ASP A 299 14.35 -29.86 0.69
C ASP A 299 13.02 -30.15 1.43
N HIS A 300 12.13 -29.15 1.51
CA HIS A 300 10.86 -29.21 2.24
C HIS A 300 9.67 -28.74 1.37
N PRO A 301 9.36 -29.40 0.25
CA PRO A 301 8.37 -28.94 -0.74
C PRO A 301 6.93 -28.91 -0.21
N LYS A 302 6.66 -29.57 0.92
CA LYS A 302 5.35 -29.60 1.59
C LYS A 302 5.19 -28.52 2.67
N ASP A 303 6.28 -27.84 3.06
CA ASP A 303 6.20 -26.76 4.04
C ASP A 303 5.59 -25.50 3.38
N MET A 304 4.35 -25.21 3.77
CA MET A 304 3.59 -24.08 3.21
C MET A 304 4.21 -22.73 3.60
N VAL A 305 4.87 -22.64 4.76
CA VAL A 305 5.52 -21.37 5.18
C VAL A 305 6.75 -21.10 4.32
N VAL A 306 7.57 -22.13 4.06
CA VAL A 306 8.70 -22.04 3.12
C VAL A 306 8.20 -21.64 1.73
N LYS A 307 7.14 -22.30 1.25
CA LYS A 307 6.58 -22.04 -0.09
C LYS A 307 6.09 -20.59 -0.20
N LYS A 308 5.31 -20.10 0.76
CA LYS A 308 4.78 -18.72 0.77
C LYS A 308 5.89 -17.68 0.86
N ASN A 309 6.87 -17.87 1.75
CA ASN A 309 8.00 -16.97 1.87
C ASN A 309 8.85 -16.94 0.57
N TYR A 310 8.98 -18.08 -0.10
CA TYR A 310 9.67 -18.15 -1.39
C TYR A 310 8.88 -17.42 -2.49
N ILE A 311 7.56 -17.56 -2.55
CA ILE A 311 6.70 -16.79 -3.47
C ILE A 311 6.89 -15.28 -3.26
N GLN A 312 6.82 -14.82 -2.00
CA GLN A 312 7.02 -13.41 -1.67
C GLN A 312 8.39 -12.90 -2.13
N LEU A 313 9.45 -13.66 -1.89
CA LEU A 313 10.80 -13.31 -2.34
C LEU A 313 10.92 -13.27 -3.87
N LEU A 314 10.28 -14.21 -4.58
CA LEU A 314 10.23 -14.19 -6.03
C LEU A 314 9.53 -12.93 -6.56
N ILE A 315 8.44 -12.51 -5.92
CA ILE A 315 7.76 -11.25 -6.25
C ILE A 315 8.69 -10.04 -6.00
N LEU A 316 9.33 -9.98 -4.83
CA LEU A 316 10.22 -8.89 -4.46
C LEU A 316 11.48 -8.79 -5.35
N THR A 317 11.93 -9.91 -5.91
CA THR A 317 13.08 -9.96 -6.83
C THR A 317 12.69 -9.96 -8.31
N ASP A 318 11.44 -9.55 -8.61
CA ASP A 318 10.86 -9.42 -9.95
C ASP A 318 10.86 -10.72 -10.80
N ARG A 319 10.89 -11.86 -10.12
CA ARG A 319 10.77 -13.20 -10.76
C ARG A 319 9.30 -13.61 -10.85
N ILE A 320 8.50 -12.79 -11.53
CA ILE A 320 7.03 -12.86 -11.50
C ILE A 320 6.49 -14.17 -12.08
N ASP A 321 7.09 -14.71 -13.14
CA ASP A 321 6.63 -15.96 -13.76
C ASP A 321 6.89 -17.18 -12.85
N ASP A 322 8.00 -17.20 -12.13
CA ASP A 322 8.28 -18.26 -11.14
C ASP A 322 7.35 -18.14 -9.94
N ALA A 323 7.12 -16.91 -9.44
CA ALA A 323 6.16 -16.64 -8.37
C ALA A 323 4.75 -17.14 -8.75
N ARG A 324 4.31 -16.85 -9.97
CA ARG A 324 3.00 -17.28 -10.49
C ARG A 324 2.87 -18.79 -10.48
N LYS A 325 3.83 -19.51 -11.07
CA LYS A 325 3.80 -20.98 -11.11
C LYS A 325 3.66 -21.60 -9.72
N LEU A 326 4.47 -21.10 -8.78
CA LEU A 326 4.48 -21.63 -7.42
C LEU A 326 3.20 -21.25 -6.64
N ASN A 327 2.69 -20.04 -6.85
CA ASN A 327 1.46 -19.58 -6.21
C ASN A 327 0.22 -20.32 -6.74
N ASP A 328 0.17 -20.62 -8.03
CA ASP A 328 -0.91 -21.42 -8.64
C ASP A 328 -1.02 -22.82 -8.01
N GLU A 329 0.12 -23.42 -7.61
CA GLU A 329 0.11 -24.67 -6.86
C GLU A 329 -0.54 -24.51 -5.49
N VAL A 330 -0.27 -23.39 -4.78
CA VAL A 330 -0.87 -23.10 -3.47
C VAL A 330 -2.36 -22.87 -3.62
N VAL A 331 -2.78 -22.00 -4.54
CA VAL A 331 -4.19 -21.71 -4.81
C VAL A 331 -4.95 -22.97 -5.24
N LYS A 332 -4.35 -23.84 -6.06
CA LYS A 332 -4.96 -25.11 -6.45
C LYS A 332 -5.15 -26.07 -5.27
N ALA A 333 -4.17 -26.10 -4.37
CA ALA A 333 -4.24 -26.97 -3.17
C ALA A 333 -5.22 -26.42 -2.12
N LYS A 334 -5.28 -25.11 -1.95
CA LYS A 334 -6.12 -24.42 -0.98
C LYS A 334 -6.66 -23.11 -1.59
N PRO A 335 -7.80 -23.16 -2.30
CA PRO A 335 -8.37 -22.00 -3.00
C PRO A 335 -8.77 -20.81 -2.10
N ASP A 336 -9.02 -21.08 -0.82
CA ASP A 336 -9.39 -20.11 0.21
C ASP A 336 -8.20 -19.60 1.04
N ASP A 337 -6.95 -19.91 0.66
CA ASP A 337 -5.77 -19.38 1.31
C ASP A 337 -5.62 -17.89 1.00
N GLN A 338 -5.86 -17.05 2.00
CA GLN A 338 -5.88 -15.60 1.84
C GLN A 338 -4.54 -15.03 1.36
N ASP A 339 -3.40 -15.49 1.92
CA ASP A 339 -2.09 -15.01 1.50
C ASP A 339 -1.83 -15.34 0.03
N ALA A 340 -2.17 -16.56 -0.39
CA ALA A 340 -1.99 -16.98 -1.78
C ALA A 340 -2.88 -16.19 -2.75
N GLN A 341 -4.08 -15.80 -2.34
CA GLN A 341 -4.96 -14.93 -3.15
C GLN A 341 -4.41 -13.50 -3.20
N ILE A 342 -3.85 -12.97 -2.11
CA ILE A 342 -3.19 -11.65 -2.10
C ILE A 342 -1.96 -11.67 -3.01
N TYR A 343 -1.09 -12.69 -2.91
CA TYR A 343 0.04 -12.85 -3.83
C TYR A 343 -0.39 -12.97 -5.28
N LYS A 344 -1.52 -13.65 -5.57
CA LYS A 344 -2.09 -13.72 -6.90
C LYS A 344 -2.46 -12.31 -7.40
N GLY A 345 -3.14 -11.52 -6.59
CA GLY A 345 -3.46 -10.13 -6.91
C GLY A 345 -2.21 -9.29 -7.21
N GLU A 346 -1.17 -9.40 -6.37
CA GLU A 346 0.10 -8.70 -6.59
C GLU A 346 0.80 -9.14 -7.88
N ILE A 347 0.84 -10.44 -8.17
CA ILE A 347 1.38 -10.98 -9.43
C ILE A 347 0.58 -10.47 -10.64
N GLU A 348 -0.73 -10.38 -10.54
CA GLU A 348 -1.61 -9.84 -11.58
C GLU A 348 -1.32 -8.36 -11.85
N ILE A 349 -1.15 -7.53 -10.80
CA ILE A 349 -0.74 -6.12 -10.92
C ILE A 349 0.59 -6.01 -11.67
N ARG A 350 1.63 -6.69 -11.18
CA ARG A 350 2.97 -6.66 -11.79
C ARG A 350 3.02 -7.23 -13.22
N SER A 351 2.00 -7.98 -13.61
CA SER A 351 1.83 -8.51 -14.96
C SER A 351 0.99 -7.62 -15.87
N GLY A 352 0.62 -6.41 -15.44
CA GLY A 352 -0.24 -5.48 -16.18
C GLY A 352 -1.71 -5.93 -16.28
N LYS A 353 -2.17 -6.81 -15.37
CA LYS A 353 -3.54 -7.33 -15.32
C LYS A 353 -4.32 -6.74 -14.13
N ALA A 354 -4.25 -5.43 -14.00
CA ALA A 354 -4.82 -4.73 -12.85
C ALA A 354 -6.33 -4.98 -12.67
N SER A 355 -7.09 -5.15 -13.75
CA SER A 355 -8.53 -5.49 -13.67
C SER A 355 -8.77 -6.88 -13.05
N ASP A 356 -7.93 -7.87 -13.38
CA ASP A 356 -8.03 -9.21 -12.78
C ASP A 356 -7.68 -9.13 -11.29
N ALA A 357 -6.63 -8.36 -10.94
CA ALA A 357 -6.21 -8.12 -9.56
C ALA A 357 -7.32 -7.51 -8.70
N VAL A 358 -8.05 -6.51 -9.22
CA VAL A 358 -9.21 -5.94 -8.51
C VAL A 358 -10.23 -7.03 -8.17
N ASN A 359 -10.58 -7.90 -9.11
CA ASN A 359 -11.53 -8.98 -8.86
C ASN A 359 -11.02 -10.00 -7.84
N THR A 360 -9.75 -10.38 -7.94
CA THR A 360 -9.09 -11.32 -7.01
C THR A 360 -9.08 -10.76 -5.59
N LEU A 361 -8.64 -9.51 -5.42
CA LEU A 361 -8.52 -8.86 -4.11
C LEU A 361 -9.89 -8.51 -3.51
N GLN A 362 -10.87 -8.12 -4.33
CA GLN A 362 -12.23 -7.91 -3.88
C GLN A 362 -12.87 -9.20 -3.32
N ALA A 363 -12.54 -10.37 -3.88
CA ALA A 363 -12.97 -11.64 -3.34
C ALA A 363 -12.34 -11.93 -1.97
N VAL A 364 -11.08 -11.54 -1.74
CA VAL A 364 -10.43 -11.61 -0.42
C VAL A 364 -11.15 -10.70 0.57
N LEU A 365 -11.36 -9.43 0.22
CA LEU A 365 -11.99 -8.43 1.09
C LEU A 365 -13.47 -8.73 1.37
N LYS A 366 -14.16 -9.45 0.51
CA LYS A 366 -15.52 -9.92 0.79
C LYS A 366 -15.53 -10.92 1.96
N ASN A 367 -14.50 -11.74 2.10
CA ASN A 367 -14.39 -12.75 3.15
C ASN A 367 -13.71 -12.19 4.42
N ASP A 368 -12.80 -11.24 4.25
CA ASP A 368 -12.05 -10.59 5.31
C ASP A 368 -11.96 -9.08 5.03
N PRO A 369 -13.01 -8.32 5.40
CA PRO A 369 -13.09 -6.87 5.14
C PRO A 369 -12.04 -6.04 5.90
N ASP A 370 -11.39 -6.61 6.90
CA ASP A 370 -10.38 -5.91 7.70
C ASP A 370 -8.95 -6.29 7.30
N ASN A 371 -8.76 -6.88 6.11
CA ASN A 371 -7.44 -7.25 5.62
C ASN A 371 -6.68 -6.05 5.03
N ALA A 372 -5.86 -5.43 5.86
CA ALA A 372 -5.10 -4.23 5.49
C ALA A 372 -4.17 -4.43 4.28
N VAL A 373 -3.57 -5.64 4.13
CA VAL A 373 -2.68 -5.93 2.98
C VAL A 373 -3.48 -6.03 1.70
N ALA A 374 -4.66 -6.66 1.74
CA ALA A 374 -5.53 -6.76 0.57
C ALA A 374 -6.03 -5.37 0.14
N HIS A 375 -6.39 -4.49 1.08
CA HIS A 375 -6.73 -3.09 0.79
C HIS A 375 -5.54 -2.36 0.14
N TYR A 376 -4.34 -2.49 0.68
CA TYR A 376 -3.15 -1.86 0.07
C TYR A 376 -2.93 -2.33 -1.37
N GLN A 377 -2.96 -3.63 -1.62
CA GLN A 377 -2.79 -4.18 -2.97
C GLN A 377 -3.94 -3.78 -3.91
N GLN A 378 -5.17 -3.71 -3.41
CA GLN A 378 -6.32 -3.25 -4.21
C GLN A 378 -6.18 -1.77 -4.59
N GLY A 379 -5.65 -0.95 -3.70
CA GLY A 379 -5.27 0.44 -4.01
C GLY A 379 -4.28 0.52 -5.16
N LEU A 380 -3.21 -0.30 -5.15
CA LEU A 380 -2.25 -0.37 -6.26
C LEU A 380 -2.91 -0.78 -7.58
N ALA A 381 -3.85 -1.76 -7.54
CA ALA A 381 -4.57 -2.18 -8.72
C ALA A 381 -5.46 -1.07 -9.31
N PHE A 382 -6.14 -0.28 -8.46
CA PHE A 382 -6.92 0.87 -8.91
C PHE A 382 -6.06 2.00 -9.46
N ASP A 383 -4.87 2.23 -8.88
CA ASP A 383 -3.94 3.25 -9.37
C ASP A 383 -3.40 2.90 -10.76
N GLU A 384 -3.03 1.64 -10.99
CA GLU A 384 -2.61 1.13 -12.30
C GLU A 384 -3.74 1.27 -13.37
N LEU A 385 -5.01 1.27 -12.94
CA LEU A 385 -6.17 1.54 -13.79
C LEU A 385 -6.48 3.03 -13.95
N GLY A 386 -5.67 3.94 -13.36
CA GLY A 386 -5.88 5.38 -13.37
C GLY A 386 -7.05 5.84 -12.48
N ASN A 387 -7.56 4.98 -11.60
CA ASN A 387 -8.65 5.33 -10.68
C ASN A 387 -8.12 5.76 -9.31
N THR A 388 -7.42 6.89 -9.29
CA THR A 388 -6.73 7.42 -8.11
C THR A 388 -7.66 7.65 -6.91
N ASN A 389 -8.94 7.99 -7.15
CA ASN A 389 -9.88 8.20 -6.05
C ASN A 389 -10.21 6.90 -5.29
N ARG A 390 -10.38 5.80 -6.02
CA ARG A 390 -10.57 4.48 -5.38
C ARG A 390 -9.28 3.99 -4.75
N ALA A 391 -8.14 4.17 -5.42
CA ALA A 391 -6.83 3.82 -4.87
C ALA A 391 -6.62 4.48 -3.50
N GLU A 392 -6.88 5.79 -3.41
CA GLU A 392 -6.78 6.52 -2.14
C GLU A 392 -7.71 5.96 -1.05
N THR A 393 -8.94 5.62 -1.40
CA THR A 393 -9.90 5.05 -0.44
C THR A 393 -9.35 3.75 0.15
N GLU A 394 -8.86 2.86 -0.71
CA GLU A 394 -8.29 1.58 -0.28
C GLU A 394 -7.02 1.76 0.56
N TRP A 395 -6.14 2.69 0.21
CA TRP A 395 -4.94 2.98 1.01
C TRP A 395 -5.27 3.60 2.38
N ARG A 396 -6.32 4.46 2.46
CA ARG A 396 -6.81 4.98 3.75
C ARG A 396 -7.38 3.88 4.63
N ASP A 397 -8.10 2.91 4.06
CA ASP A 397 -8.56 1.74 4.80
C ASP A 397 -7.38 0.88 5.26
N ALA A 398 -6.37 0.67 4.42
CA ALA A 398 -5.16 -0.05 4.78
C ALA A 398 -4.45 0.56 6.01
N VAL A 399 -4.20 1.89 6.01
CA VAL A 399 -3.54 2.56 7.15
C VAL A 399 -4.44 2.69 8.39
N ARG A 400 -5.76 2.77 8.22
CA ARG A 400 -6.72 2.75 9.33
C ARG A 400 -6.69 1.40 10.06
N LEU A 401 -6.63 0.30 9.31
CA LEU A 401 -6.61 -1.06 9.84
C LEU A 401 -5.23 -1.43 10.40
N ARG A 402 -4.18 -1.02 9.71
CA ARG A 402 -2.79 -1.29 10.09
C ARG A 402 -1.91 -0.08 9.82
N PRO A 403 -1.75 0.81 10.81
CA PRO A 403 -1.04 2.09 10.66
C PRO A 403 0.45 1.98 10.36
N ASP A 404 1.04 0.80 10.47
CA ASP A 404 2.46 0.55 10.23
C ASP A 404 2.80 0.16 8.77
N ILE A 405 1.82 0.18 7.86
CA ILE A 405 2.07 -0.05 6.41
C ILE A 405 2.66 1.23 5.80
N VAL A 406 3.98 1.36 5.85
CA VAL A 406 4.72 2.53 5.34
C VAL A 406 4.46 2.77 3.86
N GLU A 407 4.34 1.71 3.07
CA GLU A 407 4.08 1.77 1.63
C GLU A 407 2.73 2.42 1.32
N ALA A 408 1.71 2.20 2.14
CA ALA A 408 0.42 2.85 1.98
C ALA A 408 0.49 4.36 2.32
N HIS A 409 1.27 4.75 3.34
CA HIS A 409 1.54 6.16 3.62
C HIS A 409 2.31 6.84 2.49
N ARG A 410 3.29 6.14 1.86
CA ARG A 410 4.00 6.65 0.67
C ARG A 410 3.05 6.84 -0.52
N ALA A 411 2.14 5.91 -0.75
CA ALA A 411 1.14 6.00 -1.80
C ALA A 411 0.20 7.20 -1.57
N LEU A 412 -0.29 7.39 -0.34
CA LEU A 412 -1.11 8.55 0.04
C LEU A 412 -0.35 9.87 -0.09
N ALA A 413 0.93 9.91 0.28
CA ALA A 413 1.80 11.06 0.05
C ALA A 413 1.92 11.39 -1.45
N GLY A 414 2.05 10.39 -2.32
CA GLY A 414 2.03 10.55 -3.77
C GLY A 414 0.72 11.18 -4.26
N VAL A 415 -0.43 10.72 -3.76
CA VAL A 415 -1.74 11.32 -4.08
C VAL A 415 -1.80 12.78 -3.64
N ALA A 416 -1.31 13.09 -2.43
CA ALA A 416 -1.29 14.45 -1.90
C ALA A 416 -0.43 15.39 -2.77
N ILE A 417 0.74 14.93 -3.24
CA ILE A 417 1.58 15.67 -4.19
C ILE A 417 0.82 15.95 -5.49
N HIS A 418 0.20 14.93 -6.09
CA HIS A 418 -0.53 15.10 -7.35
C HIS A 418 -1.72 16.06 -7.24
N ARG A 419 -2.34 16.14 -6.07
CA ARG A 419 -3.46 17.08 -5.81
C ARG A 419 -3.02 18.46 -5.38
N GLY A 420 -1.74 18.69 -5.14
CA GLY A 420 -1.27 19.92 -4.53
C GLY A 420 -1.85 20.11 -3.12
N ASP A 421 -1.95 19.03 -2.32
CA ASP A 421 -2.37 19.05 -0.92
C ASP A 421 -1.16 18.96 0.02
N PRO A 422 -0.54 20.09 0.38
CA PRO A 422 0.62 20.08 1.24
C PRO A 422 0.28 19.70 2.69
N SER A 423 -1.01 19.75 3.08
CA SER A 423 -1.45 19.37 4.41
C SER A 423 -1.53 17.86 4.55
N GLY A 424 -2.13 17.21 3.57
CA GLY A 424 -2.15 15.75 3.48
C GLY A 424 -0.73 15.18 3.35
N LEU A 425 0.11 15.79 2.50
CA LEU A 425 1.50 15.38 2.34
C LEU A 425 2.29 15.43 3.66
N ALA A 426 2.13 16.52 4.42
CA ALA A 426 2.81 16.66 5.71
C ALA A 426 2.35 15.61 6.71
N GLN A 427 1.05 15.29 6.75
CA GLN A 427 0.50 14.28 7.65
C GLN A 427 1.11 12.89 7.35
N GLU A 428 1.12 12.49 6.09
CA GLU A 428 1.68 11.19 5.70
C GLU A 428 3.20 11.13 5.92
N ALA A 429 3.91 12.21 5.64
CA ALA A 429 5.34 12.33 5.91
C ALA A 429 5.68 12.18 7.41
N ASP A 430 4.89 12.80 8.30
CA ASP A 430 5.06 12.68 9.75
C ASP A 430 4.83 11.23 10.22
N GLN A 431 3.88 10.48 9.61
CA GLN A 431 3.70 9.05 9.88
C GLN A 431 4.91 8.22 9.42
N ILE A 432 5.44 8.49 8.22
CA ILE A 432 6.64 7.80 7.71
C ILE A 432 7.84 8.05 8.64
N ILE A 433 8.05 9.30 9.09
CA ILE A 433 9.13 9.65 10.04
C ILE A 433 8.95 8.89 11.37
N ALA A 434 7.73 8.81 11.87
CA ALA A 434 7.45 8.10 13.13
C ALA A 434 7.73 6.59 13.02
N LEU A 435 7.42 5.98 11.88
CA LEU A 435 7.61 4.56 11.62
C LEU A 435 9.06 4.22 11.26
N LEU A 436 9.72 5.08 10.48
CA LEU A 436 11.09 4.89 9.98
C LEU A 436 11.96 6.13 10.23
N PRO A 437 12.34 6.41 11.50
CA PRO A 437 13.07 7.64 11.85
C PRO A 437 14.49 7.72 11.26
N ASP A 438 15.00 6.62 10.75
CA ASP A 438 16.33 6.58 10.10
C ASP A 438 16.26 6.59 8.58
N ALA A 439 15.07 6.54 7.97
CA ALA A 439 14.89 6.65 6.53
C ALA A 439 14.83 8.13 6.08
N PRO A 440 15.47 8.50 4.96
CA PRO A 440 15.51 9.89 4.49
C PRO A 440 14.23 10.40 3.87
N ASP A 441 13.38 9.49 3.34
CA ASP A 441 12.23 9.81 2.50
C ASP A 441 11.12 10.56 3.24
N GLY A 442 10.78 10.17 4.48
CA GLY A 442 9.80 10.87 5.29
C GLY A 442 10.18 12.33 5.54
N TYR A 443 11.44 12.59 5.86
CA TYR A 443 11.95 13.95 6.04
C TYR A 443 11.91 14.75 4.73
N LEU A 444 12.25 14.13 3.62
CA LEU A 444 12.20 14.78 2.31
C LEU A 444 10.78 15.19 1.93
N LEU A 445 9.80 14.28 2.07
CA LEU A 445 8.39 14.55 1.81
C LEU A 445 7.85 15.66 2.71
N ARG A 446 8.28 15.71 3.99
CA ARG A 446 7.90 16.77 4.90
C ARG A 446 8.49 18.12 4.48
N GLY A 447 9.73 18.15 4.02
CA GLY A 447 10.37 19.33 3.44
C GLY A 447 9.61 19.87 2.22
N ILE A 448 9.18 18.98 1.31
CA ILE A 448 8.36 19.34 0.13
C ILE A 448 7.04 19.99 0.58
N ALA A 449 6.34 19.38 1.53
CA ALA A 449 5.09 19.94 2.05
C ALA A 449 5.27 21.33 2.64
N ASP A 450 6.37 21.58 3.34
CA ASP A 450 6.65 22.87 3.98
C ASP A 450 7.12 23.95 2.96
N ILE A 451 7.76 23.56 1.84
CA ILE A 451 8.01 24.48 0.71
C ILE A 451 6.70 25.00 0.16
N ASP A 452 5.74 24.12 -0.12
CA ASP A 452 4.44 24.48 -0.68
C ASP A 452 3.60 25.36 0.28
N ARG A 453 3.78 25.15 1.58
CA ARG A 453 3.19 25.97 2.65
C ARG A 453 3.94 27.28 2.89
N LYS A 454 5.04 27.53 2.17
CA LYS A 454 5.95 28.66 2.38
C LYS A 454 6.58 28.72 3.77
N GLN A 455 6.70 27.58 4.44
CA GLN A 455 7.36 27.43 5.73
C GLN A 455 8.85 27.10 5.51
N TYR A 456 9.56 28.04 4.91
CA TYR A 456 10.89 27.79 4.36
C TYR A 456 11.95 27.35 5.38
N GLN A 457 11.89 27.87 6.62
CA GLN A 457 12.84 27.48 7.65
C GLN A 457 12.66 26.01 8.08
N THR A 458 11.42 25.60 8.31
CA THR A 458 11.10 24.20 8.66
C THR A 458 11.37 23.26 7.49
N ALA A 459 11.09 23.70 6.26
CA ALA A 459 11.46 22.94 5.06
C ALA A 459 12.96 22.67 4.98
N GLU A 460 13.78 23.70 5.24
CA GLU A 460 15.24 23.57 5.25
C GLU A 460 15.71 22.58 6.31
N ASP A 461 15.19 22.67 7.54
CA ASP A 461 15.54 21.77 8.63
C ASP A 461 15.21 20.30 8.27
N TYR A 462 14.04 20.03 7.67
CA TYR A 462 13.68 18.69 7.26
C TYR A 462 14.52 18.17 6.08
N ILE A 463 14.82 19.00 5.08
CA ILE A 463 15.68 18.63 3.96
C ILE A 463 17.09 18.29 4.47
N HIS A 464 17.62 19.07 5.42
CA HIS A 464 18.92 18.78 6.05
C HIS A 464 18.89 17.47 6.82
N ARG A 465 17.82 17.17 7.58
CA ARG A 465 17.66 15.86 8.23
C ARG A 465 17.63 14.71 7.23
N SER A 466 16.98 14.89 6.08
CA SER A 466 17.04 13.90 5.00
C SER A 466 18.48 13.67 4.52
N LEU A 467 19.27 14.76 4.34
CA LEU A 467 20.67 14.69 3.95
C LEU A 467 21.59 14.15 5.06
N GLU A 468 21.25 14.32 6.34
CA GLU A 468 21.97 13.68 7.45
C GLU A 468 21.81 12.15 7.41
N LYS A 469 20.64 11.66 6.98
CA LYS A 469 20.37 10.21 6.83
C LYS A 469 20.99 9.65 5.55
N ASP A 470 20.95 10.40 4.47
CA ASP A 470 21.56 10.04 3.17
C ASP A 470 22.23 11.26 2.54
N PRO A 471 23.55 11.48 2.83
CA PRO A 471 24.30 12.63 2.31
C PRO A 471 24.44 12.67 0.79
N ASN A 472 24.20 11.56 0.11
CA ASN A 472 24.33 11.46 -1.35
C ASN A 472 22.97 11.43 -2.06
N ASN A 473 21.88 11.77 -1.38
CA ASN A 473 20.53 11.75 -1.96
C ASN A 473 20.32 12.89 -2.97
N PRO A 474 20.30 12.62 -4.28
CA PRO A 474 20.15 13.67 -5.28
C PRO A 474 18.77 14.35 -5.20
N ALA A 475 17.72 13.63 -4.81
CA ALA A 475 16.38 14.20 -4.68
C ALA A 475 16.33 15.26 -3.56
N ALA A 476 17.06 15.06 -2.46
CA ALA A 476 17.14 16.04 -1.38
C ALA A 476 17.84 17.32 -1.84
N TYR A 477 18.90 17.21 -2.64
CA TYR A 477 19.55 18.39 -3.23
C TYR A 477 18.67 19.10 -4.25
N VAL A 478 17.85 18.36 -5.03
CA VAL A 478 16.84 18.98 -5.90
C VAL A 478 15.83 19.79 -5.06
N GLN A 479 15.34 19.22 -3.95
CA GLN A 479 14.40 19.96 -3.10
C GLN A 479 15.04 21.13 -2.37
N LEU A 480 16.32 21.07 -2.02
CA LEU A 480 17.06 22.22 -1.52
C LEU A 480 17.13 23.32 -2.58
N GLY A 481 17.37 22.95 -3.84
CA GLY A 481 17.32 23.86 -4.97
C GLY A 481 15.94 24.48 -5.13
N ASN A 482 14.86 23.69 -5.08
CA ASN A 482 13.49 24.18 -5.16
C ASN A 482 13.14 25.14 -4.00
N LEU A 483 13.61 24.86 -2.78
CA LEU A 483 13.49 25.75 -1.63
C LEU A 483 14.16 27.09 -1.90
N ARG A 484 15.38 27.11 -2.42
CA ARG A 484 16.12 28.34 -2.77
C ARG A 484 15.43 29.09 -3.91
N MET A 485 14.86 28.37 -4.90
CA MET A 485 14.04 28.97 -5.94
C MET A 485 12.82 29.70 -5.37
N ALA A 486 12.10 29.07 -4.42
CA ALA A 486 10.94 29.66 -3.75
C ALA A 486 11.29 30.88 -2.89
N GLN A 487 12.55 31.04 -2.53
CA GLN A 487 13.10 32.20 -1.80
C GLN A 487 13.75 33.23 -2.72
N ASP A 488 13.64 33.09 -4.06
CA ASP A 488 14.32 33.92 -5.07
C ASP A 488 15.87 33.92 -4.96
N GLN A 489 16.44 32.89 -4.30
CA GLN A 489 17.88 32.73 -4.11
C GLN A 489 18.47 31.88 -5.25
N TYR A 490 18.45 32.42 -6.47
CA TYR A 490 18.74 31.65 -7.69
C TYR A 490 20.19 31.10 -7.74
N ALA A 491 21.17 31.84 -7.21
CA ALA A 491 22.57 31.41 -7.17
C ALA A 491 22.79 30.21 -6.23
N GLU A 492 22.12 30.21 -5.09
CA GLU A 492 22.11 29.11 -4.13
C GLU A 492 21.36 27.91 -4.67
N ALA A 493 20.21 28.15 -5.37
CA ALA A 493 19.47 27.11 -6.06
C ALA A 493 20.35 26.38 -7.09
N GLN A 494 21.09 27.12 -7.92
CA GLN A 494 22.01 26.53 -8.91
C GLN A 494 23.10 25.66 -8.26
N LYS A 495 23.63 26.06 -7.10
CA LYS A 495 24.61 25.24 -6.35
C LYS A 495 23.99 23.92 -5.88
N ALA A 496 22.77 23.99 -5.33
CA ALA A 496 22.07 22.78 -4.87
C ALA A 496 21.75 21.84 -6.04
N TYR A 497 21.26 22.36 -7.16
CA TYR A 497 21.02 21.55 -8.36
C TYR A 497 22.31 20.97 -8.94
N GLN A 498 23.43 21.71 -8.87
CA GLN A 498 24.73 21.16 -9.26
C GLN A 498 25.15 20.00 -8.37
N GLN A 499 24.95 20.09 -7.05
CA GLN A 499 25.18 18.98 -6.13
C GLN A 499 24.32 17.78 -6.47
N ALA A 500 23.04 17.99 -6.84
CA ALA A 500 22.18 16.91 -7.33
C ALA A 500 22.74 16.25 -8.61
N LEU A 501 23.23 17.05 -9.57
CA LEU A 501 23.86 16.54 -10.80
C LEU A 501 25.21 15.83 -10.54
N ASP A 502 25.94 16.24 -9.52
CA ASP A 502 27.19 15.56 -9.14
C ASP A 502 26.91 14.15 -8.60
N GLN A 503 25.80 13.95 -7.89
CA GLN A 503 25.35 12.65 -7.40
C GLN A 503 24.61 11.83 -8.48
N ALA A 504 23.74 12.48 -9.26
CA ALA A 504 22.96 11.88 -10.32
C ALA A 504 23.11 12.66 -11.64
N PRO A 505 24.18 12.43 -12.40
CA PRO A 505 24.52 13.22 -13.59
C PRO A 505 23.47 13.19 -14.71
N ASN A 506 22.57 12.22 -14.68
CA ASN A 506 21.47 12.05 -15.64
C ASN A 506 20.13 12.63 -15.14
N SER A 507 20.12 13.36 -14.01
CA SER A 507 18.88 13.90 -13.44
C SER A 507 18.31 15.03 -14.31
N THR A 508 17.17 14.80 -14.91
CA THR A 508 16.40 15.80 -15.67
C THR A 508 15.83 16.88 -14.74
N ASP A 509 15.43 16.51 -13.53
CA ASP A 509 14.87 17.44 -12.54
C ASP A 509 15.91 18.44 -12.06
N ALA A 510 17.11 17.96 -11.76
CA ALA A 510 18.22 18.82 -11.35
C ALA A 510 18.64 19.77 -12.48
N LEU A 511 18.77 19.27 -13.71
CA LEU A 511 19.07 20.12 -14.85
C LEU A 511 17.94 21.12 -15.10
N GLY A 512 16.69 20.67 -15.16
CA GLY A 512 15.52 21.52 -15.35
C GLY A 512 15.42 22.63 -14.32
N GLY A 513 15.63 22.31 -13.04
CA GLY A 513 15.65 23.30 -11.96
C GLY A 513 16.77 24.34 -12.14
N MET A 514 17.99 23.90 -12.49
CA MET A 514 19.12 24.79 -12.76
C MET A 514 18.82 25.74 -13.92
N LEU A 515 18.25 25.25 -15.00
CA LEU A 515 17.88 26.05 -16.17
C LEU A 515 16.76 27.03 -15.86
N ASN A 516 15.78 26.60 -15.06
CA ASN A 516 14.72 27.48 -14.59
C ASN A 516 15.28 28.65 -13.76
N ALA A 517 16.29 28.40 -12.91
CA ALA A 517 16.97 29.48 -12.19
C ALA A 517 17.64 30.51 -13.12
N ASP A 518 18.20 30.06 -14.26
CA ASP A 518 18.71 30.98 -15.29
C ASP A 518 17.57 31.77 -15.97
N LEU A 519 16.45 31.11 -16.28
CA LEU A 519 15.28 31.76 -16.92
C LEU A 519 14.65 32.83 -16.00
N MET A 520 14.50 32.52 -14.71
CA MET A 520 14.00 33.48 -13.72
C MET A 520 14.91 34.72 -13.60
N GLN A 521 16.19 34.55 -13.82
CA GLN A 521 17.15 35.68 -13.92
C GLN A 521 17.14 36.36 -15.31
N LYS A 522 16.24 35.97 -16.20
CA LYS A 522 16.11 36.50 -17.59
C LYS A 522 17.37 36.23 -18.43
N GLN A 523 18.01 35.07 -18.23
CA GLN A 523 19.23 34.64 -18.92
C GLN A 523 18.98 33.40 -19.81
N PRO A 524 18.09 33.47 -20.82
CA PRO A 524 17.75 32.29 -21.64
C PRO A 524 18.95 31.76 -22.44
N ASP A 525 19.87 32.63 -22.85
CA ASP A 525 21.09 32.16 -23.56
C ASP A 525 21.99 31.34 -22.66
N ARG A 526 22.09 31.68 -21.38
CA ARG A 526 22.84 30.90 -20.41
C ARG A 526 22.17 29.56 -20.15
N ALA A 527 20.85 29.52 -19.99
CA ALA A 527 20.10 28.29 -19.86
C ALA A 527 20.37 27.33 -21.03
N ILE A 528 20.28 27.83 -22.27
CA ILE A 528 20.56 27.02 -23.48
C ILE A 528 22.02 26.56 -23.50
N ALA A 529 22.99 27.41 -23.14
CA ALA A 529 24.39 27.03 -23.10
C ALA A 529 24.65 25.94 -22.03
N THR A 530 24.04 26.06 -20.86
CA THR A 530 24.11 25.05 -19.78
C THR A 530 23.50 23.72 -20.23
N ALA A 531 22.32 23.75 -20.85
CA ALA A 531 21.67 22.54 -21.38
C ALA A 531 22.56 21.83 -22.44
N ARG A 532 23.13 22.61 -23.38
CA ARG A 532 24.04 22.06 -24.38
C ARG A 532 25.33 21.50 -23.78
N ALA A 533 25.89 22.16 -22.78
CA ALA A 533 27.09 21.68 -22.09
C ALA A 533 26.83 20.35 -21.34
N GLN A 534 25.69 20.21 -20.71
CA GLN A 534 25.32 18.96 -20.05
C GLN A 534 25.02 17.86 -21.07
N LEU A 535 24.30 18.20 -22.15
CA LEU A 535 24.01 17.25 -23.24
C LEU A 535 25.30 16.77 -23.94
N ALA A 536 26.32 17.64 -24.08
CA ALA A 536 27.61 17.24 -24.64
C ALA A 536 28.32 16.18 -23.77
N LYS A 537 28.13 16.21 -22.45
CA LYS A 537 28.65 15.18 -21.53
C LYS A 537 27.83 13.87 -21.59
N TYR A 538 26.53 13.98 -21.80
CA TYR A 538 25.57 12.86 -21.79
C TYR A 538 24.71 12.82 -23.06
N PRO A 539 25.31 12.63 -24.25
CA PRO A 539 24.62 12.78 -25.55
C PRO A 539 23.55 11.70 -25.83
N LYS A 540 23.44 10.68 -24.97
CA LYS A 540 22.41 9.65 -25.07
C LYS A 540 21.27 9.81 -24.06
N ASN A 541 21.20 10.93 -23.35
CA ASN A 541 20.12 11.21 -22.43
C ASN A 541 18.93 11.83 -23.18
N ALA A 542 17.88 11.03 -23.44
CA ALA A 542 16.68 11.50 -24.12
C ALA A 542 15.99 12.68 -23.41
N GLY A 543 15.99 12.69 -22.07
CA GLY A 543 15.40 13.78 -21.28
C GLY A 543 16.14 15.12 -21.49
N PHE A 544 17.46 15.11 -21.65
CA PHE A 544 18.23 16.33 -21.91
C PHE A 544 17.95 16.90 -23.33
N HIS A 545 17.76 16.04 -24.31
CA HIS A 545 17.30 16.45 -25.63
C HIS A 545 15.91 17.09 -25.56
N ILE A 546 14.98 16.52 -24.80
CA ILE A 546 13.63 17.09 -24.58
C ILE A 546 13.75 18.49 -23.96
N ILE A 547 14.53 18.64 -22.91
CA ILE A 547 14.74 19.94 -22.23
C ILE A 547 15.31 20.98 -23.18
N LEU A 548 16.36 20.63 -23.95
CA LEU A 548 16.96 21.55 -24.92
C LEU A 548 15.98 21.93 -26.02
N GLY A 549 15.24 20.96 -26.56
CA GLY A 549 14.20 21.21 -27.57
C GLY A 549 13.14 22.19 -27.07
N GLN A 550 12.67 22.03 -25.83
CA GLN A 550 11.73 22.97 -25.22
C GLN A 550 12.29 24.39 -25.10
N LEU A 551 13.53 24.53 -24.61
CA LEU A 551 14.18 25.84 -24.50
C LEU A 551 14.32 26.50 -25.89
N LEU A 552 14.69 25.77 -26.92
CA LEU A 552 14.82 26.30 -28.29
C LEU A 552 13.45 26.77 -28.82
N MET A 553 12.40 26.00 -28.60
CA MET A 553 11.05 26.33 -29.03
C MET A 553 10.51 27.56 -28.29
N GLU A 554 10.56 27.55 -26.97
CA GLU A 554 9.91 28.59 -26.13
C GLU A 554 10.70 29.90 -26.09
N GLN A 555 12.02 29.82 -25.91
CA GLN A 555 12.86 31.01 -25.67
C GLN A 555 13.43 31.61 -26.95
N LYS A 556 13.60 30.84 -28.00
CA LYS A 556 14.20 31.28 -29.27
C LYS A 556 13.26 31.23 -30.46
N LYS A 557 12.09 30.57 -30.33
CA LYS A 557 11.21 30.25 -31.47
C LYS A 557 11.94 29.47 -32.59
N ASP A 558 13.01 28.77 -32.22
CA ASP A 558 13.76 27.88 -33.13
C ASP A 558 13.07 26.54 -33.23
N LEU A 559 11.99 26.50 -34.01
CA LEU A 559 11.20 25.30 -34.22
C LEU A 559 12.01 24.19 -34.96
N ALA A 560 12.98 24.57 -35.81
CA ALA A 560 13.81 23.59 -36.52
C ALA A 560 14.81 22.93 -35.56
N GLY A 561 15.46 23.70 -34.69
CA GLY A 561 16.34 23.16 -33.66
C GLY A 561 15.57 22.30 -32.66
N ALA A 562 14.38 22.74 -32.25
CA ALA A 562 13.52 21.98 -31.33
C ALA A 562 13.10 20.63 -31.91
N GLU A 563 12.68 20.60 -33.20
CA GLU A 563 12.32 19.35 -33.89
C GLU A 563 13.50 18.38 -33.93
N ALA A 564 14.71 18.87 -34.26
CA ALA A 564 15.90 18.03 -34.30
C ALA A 564 16.17 17.38 -32.91
N GLU A 565 16.04 18.15 -31.83
CA GLU A 565 16.26 17.64 -30.47
C GLU A 565 15.18 16.63 -30.04
N PHE A 566 13.88 16.93 -30.30
CA PHE A 566 12.79 15.99 -29.96
C PHE A 566 12.88 14.69 -30.78
N LYS A 567 13.34 14.76 -32.02
CA LYS A 567 13.60 13.59 -32.85
C LYS A 567 14.74 12.75 -32.28
N GLN A 568 15.84 13.38 -31.84
CA GLN A 568 16.93 12.66 -31.21
C GLN A 568 16.44 11.99 -29.91
N ALA A 569 15.60 12.66 -29.11
CA ALA A 569 15.02 12.07 -27.91
C ALA A 569 14.19 10.82 -28.24
N SER A 570 13.33 10.89 -29.26
CA SER A 570 12.50 9.75 -29.69
C SER A 570 13.31 8.62 -30.31
N ASP A 571 14.41 8.91 -30.98
CA ASP A 571 15.32 7.89 -31.57
C ASP A 571 16.12 7.14 -30.47
N LEU A 572 16.49 7.86 -29.39
CA LEU A 572 17.18 7.29 -28.21
C LEU A 572 16.26 6.43 -27.35
N ASP A 573 15.01 6.86 -27.18
CA ASP A 573 13.98 6.13 -26.46
C ASP A 573 12.66 6.14 -27.23
N LYS A 574 12.49 5.13 -28.06
CA LYS A 574 11.29 4.96 -28.91
C LYS A 574 9.99 4.82 -28.15
N LYS A 575 10.05 4.47 -26.86
CA LYS A 575 8.87 4.37 -26.00
C LYS A 575 8.56 5.65 -25.22
N ASN A 576 9.36 6.67 -25.37
CA ASN A 576 9.16 7.95 -24.69
C ASN A 576 7.99 8.71 -25.33
N SER A 577 6.83 8.62 -24.70
CA SER A 577 5.61 9.30 -25.17
C SER A 577 5.77 10.82 -25.19
N ASP A 578 6.46 11.41 -24.20
CA ASP A 578 6.68 12.87 -24.14
C ASP A 578 7.49 13.38 -25.32
N ALA A 579 8.56 12.68 -25.68
CA ALA A 579 9.36 13.02 -26.87
C ALA A 579 8.53 13.00 -28.15
N LEU A 580 7.70 11.95 -28.34
CA LEU A 580 6.84 11.83 -29.53
C LEU A 580 5.72 12.88 -29.56
N VAL A 581 5.11 13.18 -28.41
CA VAL A 581 4.10 14.24 -28.29
C VAL A 581 4.69 15.60 -28.64
N LYS A 582 5.87 15.94 -28.10
CA LYS A 582 6.55 17.21 -28.40
C LYS A 582 7.05 17.30 -29.84
N LEU A 583 7.54 16.17 -30.40
CA LEU A 583 7.92 16.11 -31.81
C LEU A 583 6.72 16.42 -32.70
N GLY A 584 5.60 15.72 -32.53
CA GLY A 584 4.41 15.99 -33.33
C GLY A 584 3.85 17.40 -33.11
N ALA A 585 3.95 17.96 -31.90
CA ALA A 585 3.52 19.34 -31.64
C ALA A 585 4.36 20.36 -32.41
N VAL A 586 5.70 20.25 -32.42
CA VAL A 586 6.57 21.15 -33.17
C VAL A 586 6.44 20.96 -34.69
N GLU A 587 6.23 19.75 -35.19
CA GLU A 587 5.94 19.45 -36.57
C GLU A 587 4.64 20.18 -37.02
N ASN A 588 3.59 20.10 -36.19
CA ASN A 588 2.31 20.79 -36.46
C ASN A 588 2.46 22.31 -36.44
N GLU A 589 3.22 22.87 -35.49
CA GLU A 589 3.48 24.32 -35.40
C GLU A 589 4.27 24.84 -36.59
N ARG A 590 5.15 24.00 -37.15
CA ARG A 590 5.86 24.30 -38.44
C ARG A 590 4.98 24.16 -39.69
N GLY A 591 3.73 23.73 -39.55
CA GLY A 591 2.81 23.49 -40.65
C GLY A 591 2.96 22.12 -41.30
N ALA A 592 3.81 21.23 -40.79
CA ALA A 592 3.98 19.85 -41.26
C ALA A 592 2.91 18.92 -40.64
N THR A 593 1.64 19.31 -40.72
CA THR A 593 0.51 18.67 -40.05
C THR A 593 0.34 17.18 -40.37
N ASP A 594 0.66 16.79 -41.63
CA ASP A 594 0.62 15.36 -42.01
C ASP A 594 1.71 14.53 -41.36
N GLN A 595 2.88 15.11 -41.15
CA GLN A 595 3.99 14.49 -40.43
C GLN A 595 3.64 14.36 -38.94
N ALA A 596 3.13 15.41 -38.30
CA ALA A 596 2.64 15.37 -36.94
C ALA A 596 1.59 14.28 -36.70
N LEU A 597 0.62 14.18 -37.62
CA LEU A 597 -0.38 13.11 -37.57
C LEU A 597 0.27 11.73 -37.62
N GLN A 598 1.25 11.51 -38.50
CA GLN A 598 1.95 10.24 -38.59
C GLN A 598 2.73 9.95 -37.29
N THR A 599 3.42 10.94 -36.73
CA THR A 599 4.13 10.82 -35.46
C THR A 599 3.19 10.37 -34.34
N TYR A 600 1.99 10.95 -34.21
CA TYR A 600 1.01 10.57 -33.22
C TYR A 600 0.41 9.18 -33.45
N LEU A 601 0.13 8.81 -34.72
CA LEU A 601 -0.37 7.48 -35.06
C LEU A 601 0.68 6.39 -34.80
N ASP A 602 1.95 6.66 -35.04
CA ASP A 602 3.04 5.72 -34.75
C ASP A 602 3.28 5.63 -33.23
N GLY A 603 3.21 6.77 -32.52
CA GLY A 603 3.23 6.81 -31.07
C GLY A 603 2.14 5.95 -30.43
N SER A 604 0.92 6.01 -30.96
CA SER A 604 -0.21 5.19 -30.47
C SER A 604 -0.04 3.68 -30.72
N LYS A 605 0.74 3.28 -31.71
CA LYS A 605 1.10 1.85 -31.95
C LYS A 605 2.15 1.39 -30.94
N ILE A 606 3.10 2.27 -30.58
CA ILE A 606 4.19 1.97 -29.65
C ILE A 606 3.64 1.93 -28.21
N ASN A 607 2.85 2.94 -27.84
CA ASN A 607 2.25 3.10 -26.50
C ASN A 607 0.71 3.17 -26.62
N PRO A 608 0.03 2.04 -26.84
CA PRO A 608 -1.41 2.02 -27.13
C PRO A 608 -2.30 2.45 -25.95
N LYS A 609 -1.76 2.58 -24.75
CA LYS A 609 -2.47 3.09 -23.57
C LYS A 609 -2.30 4.61 -23.36
N GLU A 610 -1.42 5.26 -24.12
CA GLU A 610 -1.18 6.72 -24.01
C GLU A 610 -2.26 7.49 -24.78
N ILE A 611 -3.21 8.05 -24.03
CA ILE A 611 -4.38 8.73 -24.60
C ILE A 611 -4.04 10.01 -25.36
N ALA A 612 -2.91 10.66 -25.02
CA ALA A 612 -2.49 11.91 -25.66
C ALA A 612 -2.37 11.76 -27.19
N PHE A 613 -1.84 10.62 -27.67
CA PHE A 613 -1.73 10.38 -29.11
C PHE A 613 -3.07 10.36 -29.81
N TYR A 614 -4.08 9.73 -29.21
CA TYR A 614 -5.43 9.67 -29.80
C TYR A 614 -6.12 11.03 -29.78
N LEU A 615 -5.96 11.79 -28.70
CA LEU A 615 -6.52 13.16 -28.60
C LEU A 615 -5.89 14.08 -29.65
N LEU A 616 -4.57 14.04 -29.80
CA LEU A 616 -3.83 14.90 -30.73
C LEU A 616 -4.06 14.50 -32.18
N ALA A 617 -4.06 13.21 -32.50
CA ALA A 617 -4.41 12.72 -33.84
C ALA A 617 -5.86 13.05 -34.18
N GLY A 618 -6.78 12.89 -33.22
CA GLY A 618 -8.19 13.28 -33.36
C GLY A 618 -8.35 14.76 -33.68
N GLY A 619 -7.63 15.66 -32.96
CA GLY A 619 -7.62 17.10 -33.21
C GLY A 619 -7.10 17.48 -34.60
N ILE A 620 -6.08 16.77 -35.12
CA ILE A 620 -5.63 16.96 -36.50
C ILE A 620 -6.69 16.53 -37.53
N TYR A 621 -7.32 15.37 -37.32
CA TYR A 621 -8.42 14.92 -38.19
C TYR A 621 -9.60 15.91 -38.14
N GLU A 622 -9.96 16.41 -36.96
CA GLU A 622 -10.99 17.43 -36.77
C GLU A 622 -10.66 18.71 -37.54
N SER A 623 -9.42 19.22 -37.45
CA SER A 623 -8.98 20.41 -38.21
C SER A 623 -9.04 20.24 -39.70
N LYS A 624 -8.97 19.01 -40.20
CA LYS A 624 -9.15 18.61 -41.60
C LYS A 624 -10.59 18.29 -41.98
N GLN A 625 -11.53 18.44 -41.05
CA GLN A 625 -12.94 18.05 -41.18
C GLN A 625 -13.13 16.55 -41.55
N ASP A 626 -12.16 15.70 -41.17
CA ASP A 626 -12.26 14.26 -41.31
C ASP A 626 -12.91 13.69 -40.01
N TRP A 627 -14.19 13.94 -39.93
CA TRP A 627 -14.99 13.66 -38.74
C TRP A 627 -15.00 12.17 -38.35
N ASP A 628 -14.99 11.28 -39.36
CA ASP A 628 -15.04 9.84 -39.09
C ASP A 628 -13.76 9.34 -38.42
N ARG A 629 -12.59 9.77 -38.92
CA ARG A 629 -11.32 9.41 -38.29
C ARG A 629 -11.12 10.12 -36.95
N ALA A 630 -11.55 11.38 -36.80
CA ALA A 630 -11.54 12.08 -35.53
C ALA A 630 -12.34 11.33 -34.46
N LYS A 631 -13.59 10.94 -34.83
CA LYS A 631 -14.47 10.14 -33.97
C LYS A 631 -13.81 8.82 -33.51
N GLN A 632 -13.20 8.09 -34.43
CA GLN A 632 -12.50 6.85 -34.11
C GLN A 632 -11.36 7.06 -33.09
N GLN A 633 -10.59 8.15 -33.22
CA GLN A 633 -9.51 8.44 -32.28
C GLN A 633 -10.06 8.78 -30.90
N TYR A 634 -11.06 9.62 -30.79
CA TYR A 634 -11.66 9.99 -29.51
C TYR A 634 -12.37 8.80 -28.84
N GLN A 635 -12.99 7.91 -29.62
CA GLN A 635 -13.54 6.67 -29.07
C GLN A 635 -12.47 5.77 -28.48
N LYS A 636 -11.31 5.61 -29.14
CA LYS A 636 -10.18 4.85 -28.58
C LYS A 636 -9.65 5.48 -27.29
N ALA A 637 -9.59 6.80 -27.21
CA ALA A 637 -9.22 7.47 -25.96
C ALA A 637 -10.19 7.13 -24.83
N LEU A 638 -11.51 7.08 -25.12
CA LEU A 638 -12.54 6.71 -24.13
C LEU A 638 -12.58 5.21 -23.81
N GLU A 639 -12.16 4.34 -24.74
CA GLU A 639 -11.98 2.91 -24.43
C GLU A 639 -10.87 2.70 -23.39
N ILE A 640 -9.82 3.55 -23.40
CA ILE A 640 -8.72 3.49 -22.45
C ILE A 640 -9.11 4.19 -21.15
N GLN A 641 -9.70 5.37 -21.24
CA GLN A 641 -10.11 6.18 -20.09
C GLN A 641 -11.55 6.68 -20.26
N PRO A 642 -12.55 5.90 -19.85
CA PRO A 642 -13.98 6.16 -20.09
C PRO A 642 -14.48 7.52 -19.54
N GLU A 643 -13.86 8.04 -18.51
CA GLU A 643 -14.24 9.30 -17.87
C GLU A 643 -13.36 10.47 -18.32
N ASN A 644 -12.55 10.35 -19.38
CA ASN A 644 -11.70 11.43 -19.84
C ASN A 644 -12.53 12.61 -20.37
N PRO A 645 -12.48 13.79 -19.74
CA PRO A 645 -13.35 14.90 -20.09
C PRO A 645 -12.99 15.56 -21.44
N LEU A 646 -11.72 15.55 -21.85
CA LEU A 646 -11.30 16.09 -23.14
C LEU A 646 -11.78 15.21 -24.28
N ALA A 647 -11.60 13.90 -24.16
CA ALA A 647 -12.09 12.95 -25.17
C ALA A 647 -13.63 13.01 -25.28
N SER A 648 -14.34 13.09 -24.14
CA SER A 648 -15.80 13.22 -24.11
C SER A 648 -16.27 14.51 -24.77
N ASN A 649 -15.61 15.63 -24.49
CA ASN A 649 -15.91 16.92 -25.10
C ASN A 649 -15.73 16.88 -26.63
N ASN A 650 -14.57 16.41 -27.08
CA ASN A 650 -14.22 16.40 -28.51
C ASN A 650 -15.09 15.43 -29.29
N LEU A 651 -15.38 14.25 -28.72
CA LEU A 651 -16.31 13.31 -29.35
C LEU A 651 -17.74 13.89 -29.43
N ALA A 652 -18.20 14.59 -28.40
CA ALA A 652 -19.50 15.26 -28.43
C ALA A 652 -19.55 16.31 -29.56
N TYR A 653 -18.51 17.13 -29.70
CA TYR A 653 -18.40 18.11 -30.77
C TYR A 653 -18.46 17.46 -32.15
N VAL A 654 -17.62 16.45 -32.41
CA VAL A 654 -17.61 15.70 -33.69
C VAL A 654 -18.96 15.06 -34.00
N MET A 655 -19.65 14.53 -32.99
CA MET A 655 -21.00 13.96 -33.18
C MET A 655 -22.02 15.03 -33.59
N LEU A 656 -21.94 16.24 -33.07
CA LEU A 656 -22.81 17.35 -33.43
C LEU A 656 -22.54 17.83 -34.87
N GLU A 657 -21.26 17.91 -35.27
CA GLU A 657 -20.86 18.27 -36.63
C GLU A 657 -21.34 17.25 -37.69
N GLN A 658 -21.35 15.98 -37.34
CA GLN A 658 -21.84 14.92 -38.22
C GLN A 658 -23.36 14.77 -38.26
N GLY A 659 -24.13 15.56 -37.49
CA GLY A 659 -25.59 15.39 -37.35
C GLY A 659 -25.98 14.10 -36.61
N GLY A 660 -25.13 13.61 -35.72
CA GLY A 660 -25.33 12.42 -34.90
C GLY A 660 -26.39 12.59 -33.82
N ASN A 661 -26.43 11.65 -32.87
CA ASN A 661 -27.39 11.70 -31.77
C ASN A 661 -27.10 12.86 -30.83
N VAL A 662 -27.90 13.92 -30.95
CA VAL A 662 -27.75 15.18 -30.17
C VAL A 662 -27.91 14.94 -28.67
N ASP A 663 -28.76 14.00 -28.23
CA ASP A 663 -28.97 13.73 -26.80
C ASP A 663 -27.75 13.05 -26.17
N VAL A 664 -27.10 12.13 -26.89
CA VAL A 664 -25.86 11.50 -26.45
C VAL A 664 -24.72 12.54 -26.39
N ALA A 665 -24.56 13.34 -27.46
CA ALA A 665 -23.56 14.39 -27.50
C ALA A 665 -23.76 15.43 -26.37
N PHE A 666 -25.02 15.80 -26.10
CA PHE A 666 -25.38 16.68 -24.99
C PHE A 666 -24.97 16.11 -23.63
N ALA A 667 -25.28 14.84 -23.35
CA ALA A 667 -24.91 14.19 -22.10
C ALA A 667 -23.38 14.14 -21.91
N MET A 668 -22.63 13.84 -22.98
CA MET A 668 -21.18 13.82 -22.97
C MET A 668 -20.59 15.23 -22.73
N ALA A 669 -21.08 16.26 -23.45
CA ALA A 669 -20.67 17.64 -23.28
C ALA A 669 -21.00 18.16 -21.87
N GLN A 670 -22.16 17.79 -21.31
CA GLN A 670 -22.54 18.15 -19.95
C GLN A 670 -21.61 17.51 -18.90
N THR A 671 -21.23 16.25 -19.10
CA THR A 671 -20.28 15.56 -18.22
C THR A 671 -18.89 16.20 -18.31
N ALA A 672 -18.40 16.45 -19.52
CA ALA A 672 -17.13 17.15 -19.73
C ALA A 672 -17.13 18.55 -19.08
N ARG A 673 -18.20 19.31 -19.23
CA ARG A 673 -18.35 20.64 -18.63
C ARG A 673 -18.28 20.63 -17.10
N ARG A 674 -18.87 19.63 -16.45
CA ARG A 674 -18.79 19.49 -14.98
C ARG A 674 -17.37 19.26 -14.50
N GLN A 675 -16.57 18.52 -15.26
CA GLN A 675 -15.19 18.21 -14.90
C GLN A 675 -14.21 19.31 -15.33
N LEU A 676 -14.55 20.08 -16.39
CA LEU A 676 -13.77 21.18 -16.94
C LEU A 676 -14.55 22.51 -16.87
N PRO A 677 -14.92 22.99 -15.68
CA PRO A 677 -15.80 24.16 -15.55
C PRO A 677 -15.19 25.45 -16.09
N ASP A 678 -13.89 25.56 -16.14
CA ASP A 678 -13.18 26.77 -16.59
C ASP A 678 -12.66 26.69 -18.04
N ASN A 679 -12.82 25.53 -18.71
CA ASN A 679 -12.36 25.35 -20.08
C ASN A 679 -13.34 25.97 -21.07
N PRO A 680 -12.94 26.91 -21.94
CA PRO A 680 -13.83 27.55 -22.91
C PRO A 680 -14.36 26.60 -23.97
N ASN A 681 -13.58 25.60 -24.39
CA ASN A 681 -14.06 24.55 -25.33
C ASN A 681 -15.22 23.75 -24.76
N SER A 682 -15.19 23.44 -23.44
CA SER A 682 -16.30 22.71 -22.81
C SER A 682 -17.58 23.55 -22.72
N ALA A 683 -17.44 24.86 -22.56
CA ALA A 683 -18.59 25.80 -22.65
C ALA A 683 -19.12 25.86 -24.09
N ASP A 684 -18.25 26.01 -25.08
CA ASP A 684 -18.62 26.06 -26.48
C ASP A 684 -19.33 24.80 -26.95
N THR A 685 -18.75 23.60 -26.69
CA THR A 685 -19.35 22.32 -27.08
C THR A 685 -20.70 22.08 -26.43
N LEU A 686 -20.87 22.41 -25.16
CA LEU A 686 -22.19 22.31 -24.51
C LEU A 686 -23.17 23.36 -25.08
N GLY A 687 -22.69 24.56 -25.37
CA GLY A 687 -23.46 25.59 -26.10
C GLY A 687 -23.92 25.10 -27.46
N TRP A 688 -23.03 24.44 -28.20
CA TRP A 688 -23.33 23.86 -29.50
C TRP A 688 -24.37 22.75 -29.43
N ALA A 689 -24.29 21.88 -28.40
CA ALA A 689 -25.35 20.91 -28.13
C ALA A 689 -26.71 21.54 -27.83
N PHE A 690 -26.75 22.63 -27.06
CA PHE A 690 -27.99 23.38 -26.85
C PHE A 690 -28.49 24.05 -28.14
N TYR A 691 -27.61 24.53 -28.99
CA TYR A 691 -27.96 25.10 -30.30
C TYR A 691 -28.68 24.04 -31.16
N HIS A 692 -28.13 22.84 -31.28
CA HIS A 692 -28.74 21.73 -32.01
C HIS A 692 -30.06 21.23 -31.38
N LYS A 693 -30.25 21.43 -30.09
CA LYS A 693 -31.53 21.19 -29.38
C LYS A 693 -32.51 22.38 -29.51
N HIS A 694 -32.17 23.43 -30.27
CA HIS A 694 -32.94 24.67 -30.48
C HIS A 694 -33.19 25.49 -29.19
N VAL A 695 -32.36 25.31 -28.16
CA VAL A 695 -32.42 26.04 -26.88
C VAL A 695 -31.42 27.21 -26.95
N TYR A 696 -31.68 28.14 -27.82
CA TYR A 696 -30.74 29.23 -28.18
C TYR A 696 -30.35 30.14 -27.02
N THR A 697 -31.24 30.37 -26.07
CA THR A 697 -30.94 31.22 -24.89
C THR A 697 -29.81 30.62 -24.04
N SER A 698 -29.87 29.29 -23.77
CA SER A 698 -28.83 28.58 -23.04
C SER A 698 -27.52 28.53 -23.84
N ALA A 699 -27.61 28.30 -25.15
CA ALA A 699 -26.47 28.29 -26.05
C ALA A 699 -25.73 29.64 -26.01
N ILE A 700 -26.46 30.77 -26.14
CA ILE A 700 -25.89 32.13 -26.08
C ILE A 700 -25.16 32.40 -24.76
N GLY A 701 -25.71 31.93 -23.63
CA GLY A 701 -25.08 32.04 -22.32
C GLY A 701 -23.68 31.42 -22.29
N LEU A 702 -23.58 30.18 -22.76
CA LEU A 702 -22.35 29.41 -22.80
C LEU A 702 -21.34 29.93 -23.82
N PHE A 703 -21.78 30.28 -25.02
CA PHE A 703 -20.92 30.91 -26.03
C PHE A 703 -20.35 32.24 -25.59
N LYS A 704 -21.16 33.08 -24.88
CA LYS A 704 -20.65 34.34 -24.29
C LYS A 704 -19.55 34.08 -23.27
N GLU A 705 -19.67 33.00 -22.50
CA GLU A 705 -18.64 32.61 -21.56
C GLU A 705 -17.35 32.18 -22.29
N ALA A 706 -17.45 31.35 -23.34
CA ALA A 706 -16.31 30.93 -24.16
C ALA A 706 -15.63 32.15 -24.82
N VAL A 707 -16.41 33.03 -25.48
CA VAL A 707 -15.90 34.26 -26.10
C VAL A 707 -15.27 35.22 -25.08
N LYS A 708 -15.80 35.31 -23.86
CA LYS A 708 -15.21 36.14 -22.80
C LYS A 708 -13.79 35.66 -22.44
N LYS A 709 -13.56 34.36 -22.44
CA LYS A 709 -12.26 33.76 -22.13
C LYS A 709 -11.29 33.83 -23.30
N GLU A 710 -11.79 33.61 -24.52
CA GLU A 710 -11.02 33.69 -25.77
C GLU A 710 -11.72 34.59 -26.80
N PRO A 711 -11.58 35.91 -26.67
CA PRO A 711 -12.31 36.88 -27.54
C PRO A 711 -11.98 36.76 -29.01
N ASP A 712 -10.78 36.35 -29.36
CA ASP A 712 -10.28 36.25 -30.72
C ASP A 712 -10.41 34.84 -31.34
N ASN A 713 -11.09 33.90 -30.65
CA ASN A 713 -11.41 32.60 -31.19
C ASN A 713 -12.54 32.71 -32.25
N ALA A 714 -12.21 32.47 -33.51
CA ALA A 714 -13.16 32.65 -34.62
C ALA A 714 -14.34 31.64 -34.52
N LEU A 715 -14.14 30.43 -34.05
CA LEU A 715 -15.17 29.39 -33.89
C LEU A 715 -16.20 29.80 -32.84
N PHE A 716 -15.73 30.24 -31.67
CA PHE A 716 -16.64 30.70 -30.60
C PHE A 716 -17.48 31.91 -31.01
N ASN A 717 -16.87 32.86 -31.72
CA ASN A 717 -17.60 33.99 -32.26
C ASN A 717 -18.61 33.56 -33.32
N PHE A 718 -18.29 32.55 -34.13
CA PHE A 718 -19.18 31.97 -35.14
C PHE A 718 -20.41 31.33 -34.51
N HIS A 719 -20.22 30.44 -33.54
CA HIS A 719 -21.30 29.75 -32.82
C HIS A 719 -22.20 30.78 -32.09
N LEU A 720 -21.60 31.78 -31.43
CA LEU A 720 -22.35 32.85 -30.79
C LEU A 720 -23.19 33.65 -31.81
N GLY A 721 -22.60 33.96 -32.97
CA GLY A 721 -23.27 34.66 -34.05
C GLY A 721 -24.46 33.87 -34.60
N LEU A 722 -24.32 32.58 -34.85
CA LEU A 722 -25.39 31.69 -35.28
C LEU A 722 -26.53 31.60 -34.24
N ALA A 723 -26.18 31.49 -32.96
CA ALA A 723 -27.18 31.43 -31.90
C ALA A 723 -27.95 32.76 -31.78
N TYR A 724 -27.30 33.88 -31.91
CA TYR A 724 -27.97 35.20 -31.97
C TYR A 724 -28.90 35.33 -33.19
N ALA A 725 -28.47 34.83 -34.37
CA ALA A 725 -29.29 34.84 -35.57
C ALA A 725 -30.58 34.03 -35.38
N LYS A 726 -30.44 32.78 -34.88
CA LYS A 726 -31.59 31.91 -34.64
C LYS A 726 -32.51 32.36 -33.48
N SER A 727 -31.99 33.21 -32.56
CA SER A 727 -32.79 33.83 -31.48
C SER A 727 -33.43 35.18 -31.87
N GLY A 728 -33.27 35.63 -33.13
CA GLY A 728 -33.83 36.90 -33.64
C GLY A 728 -33.04 38.16 -33.25
N GLN A 729 -31.84 38.03 -32.68
CA GLN A 729 -30.99 39.14 -32.25
C GLN A 729 -30.03 39.56 -33.38
N ALA A 730 -30.61 40.03 -34.48
CA ALA A 730 -29.93 40.30 -35.75
C ALA A 730 -28.69 41.23 -35.65
N ALA A 731 -28.76 42.32 -34.87
CA ALA A 731 -27.64 43.25 -34.70
C ALA A 731 -26.44 42.59 -34.01
N LEU A 732 -26.68 41.80 -32.96
CA LEU A 732 -25.64 41.06 -32.22
C LEU A 732 -25.06 39.92 -33.08
N ALA A 733 -25.93 39.23 -33.80
CA ALA A 733 -25.49 38.20 -34.74
C ALA A 733 -24.52 38.76 -35.77
N ARG A 734 -24.89 39.86 -36.41
CA ARG A 734 -24.04 40.53 -37.40
C ARG A 734 -22.68 40.94 -36.80
N GLN A 735 -22.69 41.54 -35.63
CA GLN A 735 -21.46 41.95 -34.94
C GLN A 735 -20.49 40.77 -34.75
N GLN A 736 -20.98 39.61 -34.29
CA GLN A 736 -20.13 38.46 -34.08
C GLN A 736 -19.65 37.83 -35.40
N LEU A 737 -20.54 37.66 -36.37
CA LEU A 737 -20.18 37.06 -37.67
C LEU A 737 -19.22 37.96 -38.48
N ASP A 738 -19.37 39.29 -38.45
CA ASP A 738 -18.40 40.22 -39.04
C ASP A 738 -17.03 40.16 -38.34
N ARG A 739 -17.02 39.84 -37.04
CA ARG A 739 -15.77 39.61 -36.30
C ARG A 739 -15.05 38.34 -36.77
N VAL A 740 -15.79 37.27 -37.05
CA VAL A 740 -15.23 36.01 -37.61
C VAL A 740 -14.50 36.30 -38.91
N VAL A 741 -15.12 37.05 -39.83
CA VAL A 741 -14.49 37.44 -41.11
C VAL A 741 -13.18 38.21 -40.92
N LYS A 742 -13.10 39.06 -39.88
CA LYS A 742 -11.88 39.83 -39.58
C LYS A 742 -10.80 38.93 -38.94
N LEU A 743 -11.19 38.04 -38.04
CA LEU A 743 -10.25 37.16 -37.33
C LEU A 743 -9.67 36.09 -38.24
N LYS A 744 -10.50 35.49 -39.10
CA LYS A 744 -10.11 34.38 -39.97
C LYS A 744 -10.80 34.50 -41.34
N PRO A 745 -10.21 35.26 -42.29
CA PRO A 745 -10.81 35.47 -43.65
C PRO A 745 -11.12 34.15 -44.39
N ASN A 746 -10.31 33.12 -44.17
CA ASN A 746 -10.50 31.81 -44.74
C ASN A 746 -11.10 30.83 -43.71
N PHE A 747 -12.20 31.22 -43.06
CA PHE A 747 -12.89 30.38 -42.08
C PHE A 747 -13.43 29.10 -42.78
N PRO A 748 -13.29 27.94 -42.19
CA PRO A 748 -13.68 26.66 -42.82
C PRO A 748 -15.17 26.61 -43.21
N ASP A 749 -16.07 27.15 -42.39
CA ASP A 749 -17.52 27.15 -42.61
C ASP A 749 -18.00 28.43 -43.26
N VAL A 750 -17.21 28.97 -44.19
CA VAL A 750 -17.46 30.25 -44.89
C VAL A 750 -18.83 30.31 -45.58
N ASP A 751 -19.31 29.18 -46.12
CA ASP A 751 -20.60 29.13 -46.80
C ASP A 751 -21.79 29.23 -45.81
N GLU A 752 -21.67 28.63 -44.63
CA GLU A 752 -22.67 28.81 -43.59
C GLU A 752 -22.61 30.23 -43.00
N LEU A 753 -21.41 30.74 -42.76
CA LEU A 753 -21.19 32.15 -42.35
C LEU A 753 -21.85 33.13 -43.34
N ARG A 754 -21.67 32.95 -44.66
CA ARG A 754 -22.27 33.79 -45.71
C ARG A 754 -23.79 33.66 -45.69
N ARG A 755 -24.34 32.45 -45.59
CA ARG A 755 -25.81 32.22 -45.48
C ARG A 755 -26.38 32.92 -44.26
N ALA A 756 -25.75 32.76 -43.09
CA ALA A 756 -26.21 33.42 -41.87
C ALA A 756 -26.22 34.94 -41.99
N LEU A 757 -25.15 35.53 -42.58
CA LEU A 757 -25.07 36.96 -42.83
C LEU A 757 -26.13 37.46 -43.85
N ALA A 758 -26.49 36.63 -44.84
CA ALA A 758 -27.52 36.94 -45.82
C ALA A 758 -28.94 36.89 -45.21
N GLU A 759 -29.24 35.86 -44.36
CA GLU A 759 -30.49 35.74 -43.64
C GLU A 759 -30.77 36.92 -42.70
N ILE A 760 -29.72 37.49 -42.09
CA ILE A 760 -29.83 38.69 -41.23
C ILE A 760 -30.12 39.97 -42.02
N LYS A 761 -29.81 40.01 -43.33
CA LYS A 761 -30.07 41.18 -44.18
C LYS A 761 -31.51 41.28 -44.70
N GLY A 762 -32.26 40.17 -44.70
CA GLY A 762 -33.68 40.16 -45.04
C GLY A 762 -34.54 40.44 -43.80
#